data_47a0d7d7e730d191c44061cd8301ce2c
#
_entry.id   47a0d7d7e730d191c44061cd8301ce2c
#
_cell.length_a   1.000
_cell.length_b   1.000
_cell.length_c   1.000
_cell.angle_alpha   90.00
_cell.angle_beta   90.00
_cell.angle_gamma   90.00
#
_symmetry.space_group_name_H-M   'P 1'
#
loop_
_entity.id
_entity.type
_entity.pdbx_description
1 polymer ?
#
loop_
_entity_poly.entity_id
_entity_poly.type
_entity_poly.pdbx_seq_one_letter_code
_entity_poly.pdbx_strand_id
1 'polypeptide(L)'
;MNFEKFTQKSLEAVQGAYNIAKEYGNPEVKEIHINYALLNDKEGLIPRVLTYMEKNPDMIKSDVLKVIERLPKQSGAEVYADSSYRELFQKAEDFMKKMGDEYLSVEHIYLGLLNMKGTDSSSVFNKHKIDADGFLNSLKKIRGNQHVTTDNPEGTYDALKKYGQDLTELARDGKLDPVIGRDEEVRNVIRILSRRTKNNPVLIGPPGVGKTAIAGGLAQRIVSEDVPEGLKNKTVFSLDMGALIAGAKYRGEFEERLKAVLNEVKKSEGDIILFIDEIHNIVGAGKTDGAMDASNLLKPMLARGELHAIGATTLDEYRKYIEKDPALERRFQKVMVKEPTVEDTIAILRGLKDKYEIYHGIRISDSAVIAAATLSDRYITDRFLPDKAIDLMDEACAMLRTEIDSMPTEIDEVRRKILQLEIENQALKKETDEASAERLKKLQAELSEEKAEFDRLKSKWEAEKKELDSTKDIKKQIEETNHAIEEAERNYDLERLSELKYGTLPKLKEELAKRESEKKDESSMVKEEVTEDEIAYVVSRWTGIPVEKLNKTERDKLLNLEDILHKRVIGQDRAIEVVSDAVLRARAGLKDRNKPIGSFIFLGPTGVGKTETAKALTETLFDDERNLIRIDMSEYMEKHSVSRLVGSPPGYVGYDEGGQLTEAVRRKPYSVILFDEIEKAHPDVFNILLQVLDDGRLTDNQGRTVDFKNTVIIMTSNIGSNFLIDGIGADGQITEAAREEVMGDLRSAFRPEFLNRVDEVVLFKPLQRDEVYDIIKQSIKEVERKLEDREIKIEVTKAALEFILNASFSPQYGARPVKRYIGHSLETKISKMIIRGDVMDGDTILVDVYADDLSVKVK
;
A
#
# COMPACT_ATOMS: atom_id res chain seq x y z
N MET A 1 30.38 -19.34 43.91
CA MET A 1 29.19 -18.63 43.48
C MET A 1 28.28 -19.60 42.77
N ASN A 2 27.02 -19.68 43.16
CA ASN A 2 26.05 -20.51 42.45
C ASN A 2 25.36 -19.64 41.37
N PHE A 3 25.84 -19.75 40.13
CA PHE A 3 25.33 -18.97 38.98
C PHE A 3 23.92 -19.35 38.55
N GLU A 4 23.35 -20.46 39.02
CA GLU A 4 21.99 -20.88 38.72
C GLU A 4 20.90 -19.93 39.28
N LYS A 5 21.29 -19.14 40.31
CA LYS A 5 20.39 -18.14 40.92
C LYS A 5 20.59 -16.73 40.39
N PHE A 6 21.34 -16.51 39.32
CA PHE A 6 21.56 -15.20 38.75
C PHE A 6 20.52 -14.96 37.63
N THR A 7 20.06 -13.73 37.53
CA THR A 7 19.28 -13.31 36.34
C THR A 7 20.16 -13.25 35.10
N GLN A 8 19.56 -13.37 33.94
CA GLN A 8 20.28 -13.29 32.64
C GLN A 8 21.10 -11.99 32.55
N LYS A 9 20.54 -10.86 32.94
CA LYS A 9 21.22 -9.55 32.93
C LYS A 9 22.38 -9.49 33.94
N SER A 10 22.23 -10.15 35.10
CA SER A 10 23.31 -10.26 36.05
C SER A 10 24.48 -11.10 35.52
N LEU A 11 24.19 -12.17 34.79
CA LEU A 11 25.22 -12.98 34.13
C LEU A 11 25.92 -12.19 33.01
N GLU A 12 25.15 -11.42 32.20
CA GLU A 12 25.71 -10.54 31.17
C GLU A 12 26.65 -9.50 31.80
N ALA A 13 26.26 -8.87 32.91
CA ALA A 13 27.08 -7.91 33.61
C ALA A 13 28.38 -8.52 34.16
N VAL A 14 28.29 -9.76 34.70
CA VAL A 14 29.47 -10.54 35.17
C VAL A 14 30.43 -10.80 34.01
N GLN A 15 29.92 -11.31 32.89
CA GLN A 15 30.72 -11.59 31.70
C GLN A 15 31.30 -10.29 31.12
N GLY A 16 30.51 -9.22 31.10
CA GLY A 16 30.90 -7.90 30.65
C GLY A 16 32.08 -7.36 31.48
N ALA A 17 32.05 -7.51 32.80
CA ALA A 17 33.14 -7.10 33.69
C ALA A 17 34.46 -7.80 33.39
N TYR A 18 34.44 -9.11 33.11
CA TYR A 18 35.61 -9.85 32.68
C TYR A 18 36.17 -9.38 31.33
N ASN A 19 35.28 -9.12 30.38
CA ASN A 19 35.65 -8.62 29.06
C ASN A 19 36.31 -7.22 29.15
N ILE A 20 35.73 -6.33 29.97
CA ILE A 20 36.28 -4.99 30.21
C ILE A 20 37.66 -5.06 30.85
N ALA A 21 37.83 -5.88 31.89
CA ALA A 21 39.14 -6.05 32.52
C ALA A 21 40.20 -6.55 31.50
N LYS A 22 39.85 -7.48 30.65
CA LYS A 22 40.72 -7.97 29.57
C LYS A 22 41.00 -6.90 28.51
N GLU A 23 40.04 -6.12 28.12
CA GLU A 23 40.17 -5.03 27.11
C GLU A 23 41.12 -3.93 27.59
N TYR A 24 41.02 -3.55 28.88
CA TYR A 24 41.87 -2.53 29.47
C TYR A 24 43.20 -3.09 30.03
N GLY A 25 43.44 -4.37 29.85
CA GLY A 25 44.69 -5.04 30.27
C GLY A 25 44.85 -5.16 31.79
N ASN A 26 43.77 -5.17 32.56
CA ASN A 26 43.82 -5.30 34.01
C ASN A 26 43.91 -6.77 34.39
N PRO A 27 44.88 -7.21 35.23
CA PRO A 27 45.07 -8.61 35.64
C PRO A 27 43.96 -9.07 36.60
N GLU A 28 43.27 -8.16 37.26
CA GLU A 28 42.24 -8.43 38.27
C GLU A 28 40.87 -7.84 37.86
N VAL A 29 39.81 -8.65 37.97
CA VAL A 29 38.46 -8.12 37.91
C VAL A 29 38.05 -7.60 39.28
N LYS A 30 37.83 -6.31 39.40
CA LYS A 30 37.36 -5.61 40.58
C LYS A 30 35.88 -5.23 40.45
N GLU A 31 35.31 -4.79 41.58
CA GLU A 31 33.93 -4.30 41.66
C GLU A 31 33.67 -3.13 40.68
N ILE A 32 34.68 -2.32 40.33
CA ILE A 32 34.54 -1.17 39.42
C ILE A 32 34.26 -1.62 37.98
N HIS A 33 34.76 -2.78 37.57
CA HIS A 33 34.50 -3.31 36.22
C HIS A 33 33.02 -3.73 36.09
N ILE A 34 32.41 -4.30 37.14
CA ILE A 34 31.00 -4.63 37.13
C ILE A 34 30.14 -3.39 37.19
N ASN A 35 30.58 -2.34 37.92
CA ASN A 35 29.92 -1.05 37.95
C ASN A 35 29.84 -0.46 36.52
N TYR A 36 30.97 -0.50 35.80
CA TYR A 36 31.02 -0.05 34.41
C TYR A 36 30.11 -0.91 33.50
N ALA A 37 30.14 -2.24 33.65
CA ALA A 37 29.31 -3.13 32.84
C ALA A 37 27.80 -2.82 33.04
N LEU A 38 27.36 -2.58 34.27
CA LEU A 38 25.98 -2.23 34.60
C LEU A 38 25.57 -0.86 34.03
N LEU A 39 26.48 0.10 33.98
CA LEU A 39 26.24 1.43 33.40
C LEU A 39 26.34 1.44 31.88
N ASN A 40 26.97 0.43 31.30
CA ASN A 40 27.13 0.34 29.84
C ASN A 40 25.88 -0.15 29.11
N ASP A 41 24.97 -0.82 29.75
CA ASP A 41 23.65 -1.17 29.22
C ASP A 41 22.74 0.04 29.28
N LYS A 42 22.65 0.79 28.16
CA LYS A 42 21.89 2.05 28.08
C LYS A 42 20.38 1.88 28.39
N GLU A 43 19.83 0.71 28.07
CA GLU A 43 18.43 0.38 28.33
C GLU A 43 18.23 -0.38 29.64
N GLY A 44 19.31 -0.66 30.35
CA GLY A 44 19.32 -1.42 31.59
C GLY A 44 18.65 -0.69 32.76
N LEU A 45 18.27 -1.46 33.79
CA LEU A 45 17.60 -0.95 34.97
C LEU A 45 18.43 0.10 35.72
N ILE A 46 19.76 -0.08 35.83
CA ILE A 46 20.62 0.79 36.65
C ILE A 46 20.68 2.22 36.10
N PRO A 47 20.97 2.50 34.82
CA PRO A 47 20.91 3.84 34.27
C PRO A 47 19.54 4.49 34.46
N ARG A 48 18.46 3.75 34.34
CA ARG A 48 17.08 4.24 34.53
C ARG A 48 16.84 4.67 35.98
N VAL A 49 17.20 3.84 36.95
CA VAL A 49 17.08 4.21 38.39
C VAL A 49 17.89 5.47 38.68
N LEU A 50 19.11 5.61 38.17
CA LEU A 50 19.95 6.80 38.34
C LEU A 50 19.31 8.04 37.73
N THR A 51 18.68 7.92 36.57
CA THR A 51 17.93 9.03 35.96
C THR A 51 16.74 9.43 36.83
N TYR A 52 16.02 8.49 37.45
CA TYR A 52 14.95 8.78 38.40
C TYR A 52 15.49 9.48 39.71
N MET A 53 16.75 9.29 40.00
CA MET A 53 17.46 10.01 41.10
C MET A 53 17.97 11.38 40.64
N GLU A 54 17.59 11.85 39.42
CA GLU A 54 18.11 13.10 38.83
C GLU A 54 19.63 13.11 38.66
N LYS A 55 20.23 11.93 38.46
CA LYS A 55 21.66 11.75 38.18
C LYS A 55 21.87 11.44 36.71
N ASN A 56 23.00 11.90 36.15
CA ASN A 56 23.37 11.62 34.75
C ASN A 56 24.20 10.33 34.68
N PRO A 57 23.68 9.22 34.13
CA PRO A 57 24.38 7.95 34.03
C PRO A 57 25.66 8.03 33.18
N ASP A 58 25.67 8.82 32.10
CA ASP A 58 26.82 8.93 31.21
C ASP A 58 28.02 9.64 31.91
N MET A 59 27.76 10.64 32.76
CA MET A 59 28.81 11.27 33.53
C MET A 59 29.40 10.30 34.55
N ILE A 60 28.56 9.50 35.24
CA ILE A 60 28.99 8.49 36.19
C ILE A 60 29.82 7.46 35.49
N LYS A 61 29.33 6.93 34.36
CA LYS A 61 30.05 5.97 33.50
C LYS A 61 31.44 6.47 33.07
N SER A 62 31.53 7.74 32.64
CA SER A 62 32.80 8.38 32.26
C SER A 62 33.79 8.44 33.42
N ASP A 63 33.32 8.75 34.63
CA ASP A 63 34.18 8.80 35.81
C ASP A 63 34.62 7.40 36.26
N VAL A 64 33.72 6.41 36.18
CA VAL A 64 34.06 4.97 36.39
C VAL A 64 35.15 4.53 35.40
N LEU A 65 35.01 4.89 34.13
CA LEU A 65 36.00 4.55 33.10
C LEU A 65 37.39 5.14 33.42
N LYS A 66 37.45 6.42 33.85
CA LYS A 66 38.72 7.05 34.23
C LYS A 66 39.43 6.35 35.41
N VAL A 67 38.66 5.71 36.28
CA VAL A 67 39.22 4.92 37.36
C VAL A 67 39.77 3.61 36.81
N ILE A 68 39.04 2.90 35.92
CA ILE A 68 39.49 1.67 35.28
C ILE A 68 40.81 1.90 34.51
N GLU A 69 40.93 2.98 33.78
CA GLU A 69 42.12 3.34 33.00
C GLU A 69 43.38 3.53 33.83
N ARG A 70 43.21 3.90 35.12
CA ARG A 70 44.32 4.11 36.09
C ARG A 70 44.74 2.83 36.85
N LEU A 71 43.96 1.76 36.74
CA LEU A 71 44.30 0.49 37.33
C LEU A 71 45.60 -0.12 36.71
N PRO A 72 46.34 -0.94 37.48
CA PRO A 72 47.53 -1.63 36.98
C PRO A 72 47.21 -2.43 35.70
N LYS A 73 48.13 -2.36 34.73
CA LYS A 73 47.99 -3.04 33.43
C LYS A 73 49.09 -4.08 33.29
N GLN A 74 48.73 -5.30 32.84
CA GLN A 74 49.63 -6.37 32.58
C GLN A 74 49.20 -7.12 31.32
N SER A 75 50.12 -7.22 30.33
CA SER A 75 49.85 -7.90 29.07
C SER A 75 50.03 -9.41 29.23
N GLY A 76 49.07 -10.21 28.77
CA GLY A 76 49.15 -11.67 28.67
C GLY A 76 48.85 -12.47 29.95
N ALA A 77 48.35 -11.86 31.04
CA ALA A 77 47.94 -12.55 32.24
C ALA A 77 46.48 -13.12 32.12
N GLU A 78 46.24 -14.28 32.73
CA GLU A 78 44.86 -14.69 32.97
C GLU A 78 44.22 -13.78 33.99
N VAL A 79 43.01 -13.33 33.68
CA VAL A 79 42.25 -12.40 34.51
C VAL A 79 41.58 -13.17 35.64
N TYR A 80 41.86 -12.78 36.89
CA TYR A 80 41.28 -13.41 38.09
C TYR A 80 40.44 -12.43 38.93
N ALA A 81 39.49 -12.98 39.69
CA ALA A 81 38.61 -12.16 40.51
C ALA A 81 39.29 -11.70 41.80
N ASP A 82 39.36 -10.38 42.02
CA ASP A 82 39.87 -9.78 43.27
C ASP A 82 38.95 -10.05 44.46
N SER A 83 39.44 -9.72 45.64
CA SER A 83 38.72 -9.82 46.91
C SER A 83 37.49 -8.92 46.95
N SER A 84 37.55 -7.69 46.41
CA SER A 84 36.46 -6.78 46.34
C SER A 84 35.32 -7.30 45.47
N TYR A 85 35.65 -7.97 44.38
CA TYR A 85 34.68 -8.62 43.52
C TYR A 85 33.88 -9.74 44.22
N ARG A 86 34.58 -10.54 45.08
CA ARG A 86 33.91 -11.60 45.87
C ARG A 86 33.05 -11.04 46.99
N GLU A 87 33.53 -10.01 47.68
CA GLU A 87 32.77 -9.30 48.72
C GLU A 87 31.48 -8.67 48.19
N LEU A 88 31.53 -8.10 46.96
CA LEU A 88 30.39 -7.54 46.29
C LEU A 88 29.25 -8.56 46.19
N PHE A 89 29.51 -9.77 45.67
CA PHE A 89 28.45 -10.77 45.49
C PHE A 89 27.89 -11.27 46.79
N GLN A 90 28.71 -11.33 47.82
CA GLN A 90 28.23 -11.70 49.16
C GLN A 90 27.22 -10.64 49.71
N LYS A 91 27.53 -9.34 49.50
CA LYS A 91 26.62 -8.25 49.88
C LYS A 91 25.37 -8.25 49.00
N ALA A 92 25.52 -8.54 47.70
CA ALA A 92 24.38 -8.62 46.79
C ALA A 92 23.41 -9.76 47.17
N GLU A 93 23.92 -10.92 47.57
CA GLU A 93 23.09 -12.03 48.07
C GLU A 93 22.38 -11.66 49.39
N ASP A 94 22.98 -10.87 50.24
CA ASP A 94 22.35 -10.37 51.48
C ASP A 94 21.17 -9.44 51.17
N PHE A 95 21.32 -8.58 50.16
CA PHE A 95 20.23 -7.72 49.69
C PHE A 95 19.12 -8.56 49.05
N MET A 96 19.43 -9.53 48.22
CA MET A 96 18.47 -10.48 47.64
C MET A 96 17.60 -11.15 48.72
N LYS A 97 18.24 -11.67 49.75
CA LYS A 97 17.53 -12.28 50.89
C LYS A 97 16.67 -11.30 51.67
N LYS A 98 17.19 -10.07 51.92
CA LYS A 98 16.44 -9.02 52.63
C LYS A 98 15.21 -8.56 51.85
N MET A 99 15.29 -8.57 50.52
CA MET A 99 14.18 -8.16 49.65
C MET A 99 13.20 -9.31 49.39
N GLY A 100 13.51 -10.56 49.81
CA GLY A 100 12.66 -11.73 49.62
C GLY A 100 12.66 -12.25 48.21
N ASP A 101 13.73 -12.02 47.46
CA ASP A 101 13.86 -12.39 46.06
C ASP A 101 14.55 -13.77 45.91
N GLU A 102 14.17 -14.53 44.87
CA GLU A 102 14.70 -15.87 44.59
C GLU A 102 15.94 -15.84 43.70
N TYR A 103 16.06 -14.83 42.84
CA TYR A 103 17.19 -14.66 41.95
C TYR A 103 17.96 -13.37 42.24
N LEU A 104 19.26 -13.43 42.00
CA LEU A 104 20.17 -12.30 42.16
C LEU A 104 20.18 -11.47 40.88
N SER A 105 19.60 -10.28 40.95
CA SER A 105 19.42 -9.36 39.82
C SER A 105 20.42 -8.20 39.87
N VAL A 106 20.48 -7.36 38.84
CA VAL A 106 21.42 -6.26 38.69
C VAL A 106 21.25 -5.18 39.78
N GLU A 107 20.04 -4.98 40.31
CA GLU A 107 19.77 -4.05 41.40
C GLU A 107 20.40 -4.53 42.71
N HIS A 108 20.42 -5.85 42.98
CA HIS A 108 21.10 -6.40 44.15
C HIS A 108 22.61 -6.20 44.06
N ILE A 109 23.18 -6.36 42.86
CA ILE A 109 24.61 -6.12 42.61
C ILE A 109 24.93 -4.65 42.85
N TYR A 110 24.08 -3.74 42.33
CA TYR A 110 24.30 -2.29 42.46
C TYR A 110 24.13 -1.81 43.91
N LEU A 111 23.17 -2.37 44.65
CA LEU A 111 23.03 -2.12 46.12
C LEU A 111 24.23 -2.66 46.88
N GLY A 112 24.77 -3.79 46.48
CA GLY A 112 26.03 -4.31 47.01
C GLY A 112 27.17 -3.35 46.79
N LEU A 113 27.33 -2.78 45.58
CA LEU A 113 28.34 -1.77 45.27
C LEU A 113 28.20 -0.52 46.14
N LEU A 114 26.97 0.01 46.29
CA LEU A 114 26.70 1.17 47.13
C LEU A 114 26.99 0.97 48.62
N ASN A 115 26.94 -0.29 49.07
CA ASN A 115 27.19 -0.62 50.50
C ASN A 115 28.63 -1.03 50.75
N MET A 116 29.51 -1.00 49.75
CA MET A 116 30.95 -1.17 49.93
C MET A 116 31.64 0.15 50.30
N LYS A 117 32.49 0.13 51.34
CA LYS A 117 33.24 1.33 51.77
C LYS A 117 34.71 1.17 51.39
N GLY A 118 35.33 2.27 50.98
CA GLY A 118 36.76 2.28 50.66
C GLY A 118 37.13 1.62 49.35
N THR A 119 36.18 1.40 48.46
CA THR A 119 36.41 0.82 47.13
C THR A 119 36.46 1.93 46.06
N ASP A 120 36.96 1.56 44.90
CA ASP A 120 37.04 2.50 43.75
C ASP A 120 35.65 3.03 43.35
N SER A 121 34.64 2.17 43.33
CA SER A 121 33.23 2.58 43.04
C SER A 121 32.69 3.52 44.15
N SER A 122 33.03 3.32 45.42
CA SER A 122 32.53 4.18 46.50
C SER A 122 33.03 5.61 46.37
N SER A 123 34.23 5.83 45.82
CA SER A 123 34.75 7.16 45.53
C SER A 123 33.94 7.92 44.47
N VAL A 124 33.51 7.19 43.43
CA VAL A 124 32.66 7.72 42.37
C VAL A 124 31.24 8.01 42.88
N PHE A 125 30.66 7.12 43.69
CA PHE A 125 29.33 7.32 44.27
C PHE A 125 29.29 8.55 45.21
N ASN A 126 30.33 8.73 46.04
CA ASN A 126 30.43 9.90 46.90
C ASN A 126 30.54 11.21 46.10
N LYS A 127 31.27 11.21 45.00
CA LYS A 127 31.42 12.37 44.11
C LYS A 127 30.07 12.78 43.53
N HIS A 128 29.24 11.80 43.12
CA HIS A 128 27.92 12.03 42.52
C HIS A 128 26.76 12.04 43.51
N LYS A 129 27.07 11.91 44.85
CA LYS A 129 26.07 11.86 45.92
C LYS A 129 24.99 10.83 45.69
N ILE A 130 25.41 9.60 45.42
CA ILE A 130 24.54 8.43 45.23
C ILE A 130 24.63 7.62 46.52
N ASP A 131 23.49 7.43 47.19
CA ASP A 131 23.35 6.65 48.41
C ASP A 131 22.39 5.47 48.21
N ALA A 132 22.50 4.46 49.04
CA ALA A 132 21.71 3.22 48.94
C ALA A 132 20.23 3.47 49.25
N ASP A 133 19.88 4.42 50.16
CA ASP A 133 18.50 4.70 50.50
C ASP A 133 17.77 5.42 49.34
N GLY A 134 18.44 6.42 48.73
CA GLY A 134 17.93 7.11 47.56
C GLY A 134 17.71 6.16 46.38
N PHE A 135 18.68 5.25 46.17
CA PHE A 135 18.56 4.22 45.12
C PHE A 135 17.40 3.27 45.41
N LEU A 136 17.25 2.79 46.63
CA LEU A 136 16.14 1.89 47.02
C LEU A 136 14.78 2.57 46.87
N ASN A 137 14.66 3.85 47.21
CA ASN A 137 13.41 4.59 47.02
C ASN A 137 13.05 4.78 45.56
N SER A 138 14.03 5.06 44.71
CA SER A 138 13.83 5.16 43.25
C SER A 138 13.58 3.81 42.62
N LEU A 139 14.22 2.75 43.05
CA LEU A 139 13.98 1.39 42.62
C LEU A 139 12.54 0.94 42.95
N LYS A 140 12.02 1.29 44.14
CA LYS A 140 10.64 1.00 44.53
C LYS A 140 9.62 1.67 43.62
N LYS A 141 9.92 2.85 43.07
CA LYS A 141 9.03 3.53 42.13
C LYS A 141 8.97 2.79 40.79
N ILE A 142 10.09 2.20 40.34
CA ILE A 142 10.17 1.45 39.06
C ILE A 142 9.68 0.01 39.23
N ARG A 143 10.15 -0.68 40.28
CA ARG A 143 9.85 -2.10 40.53
C ARG A 143 8.51 -2.32 41.23
N GLY A 144 8.02 -1.35 41.97
CA GLY A 144 6.88 -1.52 42.86
C GLY A 144 7.16 -2.56 43.96
N ASN A 145 6.16 -3.40 44.25
CA ASN A 145 6.27 -4.50 45.20
C ASN A 145 6.50 -5.87 44.51
N GLN A 146 7.07 -5.90 43.32
CA GLN A 146 7.35 -7.18 42.64
C GLN A 146 8.59 -7.84 43.23
N HIS A 147 8.54 -9.18 43.37
CA HIS A 147 9.68 -9.99 43.74
C HIS A 147 10.35 -10.60 42.52
N VAL A 148 11.65 -10.78 42.56
CA VAL A 148 12.44 -11.42 41.50
C VAL A 148 12.29 -12.94 41.65
N THR A 149 11.30 -13.51 40.96
CA THR A 149 10.98 -14.96 41.03
C THR A 149 11.34 -15.70 39.74
N THR A 150 11.83 -14.98 38.70
CA THR A 150 12.25 -15.52 37.41
C THR A 150 13.68 -15.10 37.09
N ASP A 151 14.29 -15.75 36.11
CA ASP A 151 15.64 -15.44 35.63
C ASP A 151 15.71 -14.20 34.73
N ASN A 152 14.55 -13.63 34.31
CA ASN A 152 14.47 -12.41 33.50
C ASN A 152 13.40 -11.40 34.03
N PRO A 153 13.59 -10.87 35.25
CA PRO A 153 12.62 -9.96 35.90
C PRO A 153 12.54 -8.57 35.23
N GLU A 154 13.64 -8.12 34.62
CA GLU A 154 13.73 -6.80 34.04
C GLU A 154 12.85 -6.61 32.81
N GLY A 155 12.49 -7.73 32.13
CA GLY A 155 11.51 -7.75 31.05
C GLY A 155 10.09 -7.37 31.48
N THR A 156 9.81 -7.38 32.80
CA THR A 156 8.47 -7.11 33.38
C THR A 156 8.35 -5.74 34.04
N TYR A 157 9.46 -5.02 34.20
CA TYR A 157 9.46 -3.68 34.82
C TYR A 157 9.04 -2.62 33.79
N ASP A 158 8.17 -1.68 34.17
CA ASP A 158 7.57 -0.66 33.27
C ASP A 158 6.95 -1.27 32.01
N ALA A 159 6.27 -2.41 32.15
CA ALA A 159 5.77 -3.19 31.03
C ALA A 159 4.82 -2.36 30.13
N LEU A 160 4.03 -1.45 30.70
CA LEU A 160 3.18 -0.55 29.93
C LEU A 160 3.99 0.32 28.96
N LYS A 161 5.00 1.04 29.45
CA LYS A 161 5.84 1.91 28.60
C LYS A 161 6.65 1.16 27.56
N LYS A 162 7.00 -0.10 27.85
CA LYS A 162 7.80 -0.95 26.96
C LYS A 162 6.96 -1.60 25.85
N TYR A 163 5.73 -1.97 26.16
CA TYR A 163 4.86 -2.74 25.27
C TYR A 163 3.62 -1.98 24.81
N GLY A 164 3.65 -0.67 24.88
CA GLY A 164 2.55 0.12 24.38
C GLY A 164 2.81 1.62 24.45
N GLN A 165 1.78 2.40 24.14
CA GLN A 165 1.84 3.84 23.99
C GLN A 165 0.68 4.51 24.69
N ASP A 166 0.96 5.54 25.47
CA ASP A 166 -0.06 6.38 26.12
C ASP A 166 -0.65 7.36 25.11
N LEU A 167 -1.85 7.07 24.61
CA LEU A 167 -2.57 7.94 23.69
C LEU A 167 -3.00 9.25 24.34
N THR A 168 -3.23 9.26 25.64
CA THR A 168 -3.62 10.47 26.37
C THR A 168 -2.45 11.43 26.53
N GLU A 169 -1.23 10.90 26.73
CA GLU A 169 0.00 11.70 26.73
C GLU A 169 0.27 12.28 25.33
N LEU A 170 0.14 11.47 24.30
CA LEU A 170 0.26 11.93 22.91
C LEU A 170 -0.78 12.98 22.51
N ALA A 171 -2.01 12.84 23.03
CA ALA A 171 -3.04 13.86 22.83
C ALA A 171 -2.68 15.18 23.53
N ARG A 172 -2.09 15.13 24.74
CA ARG A 172 -1.59 16.31 25.43
C ARG A 172 -0.45 16.99 24.68
N ASP A 173 0.41 16.19 24.08
CA ASP A 173 1.54 16.66 23.28
C ASP A 173 1.13 17.12 21.86
N GLY A 174 -0.15 17.03 21.48
CA GLY A 174 -0.64 17.39 20.14
C GLY A 174 -0.12 16.47 19.02
N LYS A 175 0.43 15.30 19.37
CA LYS A 175 1.02 14.36 18.41
C LYS A 175 0.01 13.42 17.72
N LEU A 176 -1.23 13.38 18.22
CA LEU A 176 -2.29 12.60 17.59
C LEU A 176 -2.90 13.36 16.40
N ASP A 177 -3.32 12.60 15.42
CA ASP A 177 -4.08 13.15 14.31
C ASP A 177 -5.48 13.59 14.74
N PRO A 178 -6.05 14.65 14.15
CA PRO A 178 -7.41 15.07 14.45
C PRO A 178 -8.38 13.98 13.99
N VAL A 179 -9.32 13.65 14.86
CA VAL A 179 -10.35 12.63 14.56
C VAL A 179 -11.61 13.33 14.06
N ILE A 180 -11.93 13.13 12.80
CA ILE A 180 -13.02 13.79 12.08
C ILE A 180 -14.04 12.74 11.64
N GLY A 181 -15.32 13.06 11.78
CA GLY A 181 -16.43 12.22 11.29
C GLY A 181 -16.68 10.93 12.07
N ARG A 182 -16.11 10.81 13.31
CA ARG A 182 -16.29 9.65 14.18
C ARG A 182 -16.95 9.97 15.54
N ASP A 183 -17.66 11.08 15.60
CA ASP A 183 -18.27 11.55 16.84
C ASP A 183 -19.29 10.59 17.43
N GLU A 184 -20.10 9.95 16.60
CA GLU A 184 -21.10 8.97 17.05
C GLU A 184 -20.44 7.74 17.66
N GLU A 185 -19.42 7.20 16.99
CA GLU A 185 -18.69 6.03 17.47
C GLU A 185 -17.97 6.34 18.78
N VAL A 186 -17.28 7.48 18.88
CA VAL A 186 -16.59 7.91 20.12
C VAL A 186 -17.60 8.09 21.26
N ARG A 187 -18.73 8.75 21.03
CA ARG A 187 -19.80 8.89 22.03
C ARG A 187 -20.38 7.52 22.45
N ASN A 188 -20.50 6.61 21.51
CA ASN A 188 -20.98 5.25 21.79
C ASN A 188 -19.97 4.48 22.65
N VAL A 189 -18.67 4.60 22.37
CA VAL A 189 -17.58 4.05 23.18
C VAL A 189 -17.63 4.62 24.59
N ILE A 190 -17.73 5.95 24.76
CA ILE A 190 -17.86 6.62 26.05
C ILE A 190 -19.07 6.10 26.83
N ARG A 191 -20.23 5.96 26.16
CA ARG A 191 -21.47 5.44 26.77
C ARG A 191 -21.28 4.00 27.25
N ILE A 192 -20.58 3.15 26.47
CA ILE A 192 -20.35 1.75 26.82
C ILE A 192 -19.38 1.67 28.02
N LEU A 193 -18.28 2.41 28.02
CA LEU A 193 -17.31 2.47 29.11
C LEU A 193 -17.95 2.91 30.44
N SER A 194 -18.98 3.75 30.38
CA SER A 194 -19.73 4.24 31.57
C SER A 194 -20.77 3.23 32.09
N ARG A 195 -20.94 2.07 31.47
CA ARG A 195 -21.92 1.05 31.91
C ARG A 195 -21.42 0.25 33.10
N ARG A 196 -22.35 -0.24 33.91
CA ARG A 196 -22.04 -1.14 35.03
C ARG A 196 -21.58 -2.54 34.58
N THR A 197 -22.12 -3.01 33.48
CA THR A 197 -21.83 -4.34 32.91
C THR A 197 -21.70 -4.22 31.40
N LYS A 198 -20.97 -5.13 30.74
CA LYS A 198 -20.65 -5.07 29.32
C LYS A 198 -20.03 -3.69 28.95
N ASN A 199 -19.11 -3.24 29.79
CA ASN A 199 -18.47 -1.94 29.69
C ASN A 199 -17.18 -1.93 28.86
N ASN A 200 -16.91 -2.99 28.10
CA ASN A 200 -15.79 -3.06 27.18
C ASN A 200 -16.31 -2.99 25.75
N PRO A 201 -16.11 -1.89 25.02
CA PRO A 201 -16.48 -1.80 23.62
C PRO A 201 -15.55 -2.62 22.74
N VAL A 202 -16.08 -3.20 21.68
CA VAL A 202 -15.28 -3.76 20.58
C VAL A 202 -15.69 -3.10 19.28
N LEU A 203 -14.73 -2.46 18.63
CA LEU A 203 -14.85 -1.77 17.36
C LEU A 203 -14.78 -2.81 16.23
N ILE A 204 -15.85 -2.93 15.46
CA ILE A 204 -15.99 -3.93 14.41
C ILE A 204 -16.19 -3.23 13.07
N GLY A 205 -15.29 -3.47 12.12
CA GLY A 205 -15.39 -2.90 10.78
C GLY A 205 -14.30 -3.40 9.86
N PRO A 206 -14.40 -3.12 8.56
CA PRO A 206 -13.37 -3.44 7.59
C PRO A 206 -11.99 -2.90 7.98
N PRO A 207 -10.89 -3.42 7.42
CA PRO A 207 -9.57 -2.82 7.61
C PRO A 207 -9.55 -1.40 7.00
N GLY A 208 -8.75 -0.49 7.57
CA GLY A 208 -8.56 0.86 7.03
C GLY A 208 -9.72 1.85 7.24
N VAL A 209 -10.82 1.48 7.92
CA VAL A 209 -11.95 2.41 8.17
C VAL A 209 -11.70 3.38 9.34
N GLY A 210 -10.55 3.35 9.99
CA GLY A 210 -10.21 4.26 11.10
C GLY A 210 -10.65 3.78 12.49
N LYS A 211 -10.64 2.47 12.76
CA LYS A 211 -10.95 1.92 14.09
C LYS A 211 -9.99 2.45 15.17
N THR A 212 -8.71 2.49 14.88
CA THR A 212 -7.66 2.98 15.79
C THR A 212 -7.82 4.49 16.09
N ALA A 213 -8.26 5.27 15.09
CA ALA A 213 -8.53 6.70 15.26
C ALA A 213 -9.61 6.98 16.34
N ILE A 214 -10.59 6.08 16.52
CA ILE A 214 -11.64 6.23 17.55
C ILE A 214 -11.04 6.20 18.97
N ALA A 215 -10.00 5.38 19.19
CA ALA A 215 -9.29 5.36 20.47
C ALA A 215 -8.51 6.69 20.69
N GLY A 216 -7.88 7.22 19.64
CA GLY A 216 -7.27 8.56 19.65
C GLY A 216 -8.28 9.66 19.94
N GLY A 217 -9.45 9.61 19.32
CA GLY A 217 -10.53 10.57 19.56
C GLY A 217 -11.07 10.53 21.00
N LEU A 218 -11.14 9.35 21.60
CA LEU A 218 -11.46 9.22 23.02
C LEU A 218 -10.37 9.88 23.89
N ALA A 219 -9.08 9.64 23.58
CA ALA A 219 -7.98 10.25 24.31
C ALA A 219 -7.99 11.79 24.21
N GLN A 220 -8.27 12.34 23.02
CA GLN A 220 -8.41 13.79 22.81
C GLN A 220 -9.58 14.37 23.64
N ARG A 221 -10.74 13.69 23.69
CA ARG A 221 -11.88 14.14 24.50
C ARG A 221 -11.61 14.04 26.00
N ILE A 222 -10.84 13.05 26.45
CA ILE A 222 -10.41 12.96 27.86
C ILE A 222 -9.53 14.16 28.21
N VAL A 223 -8.59 14.49 27.35
CA VAL A 223 -7.66 15.62 27.56
C VAL A 223 -8.38 16.97 27.53
N SER A 224 -9.39 17.13 26.65
CA SER A 224 -10.24 18.33 26.59
C SER A 224 -11.36 18.34 27.64
N GLU A 225 -11.41 17.34 28.53
CA GLU A 225 -12.46 17.16 29.57
C GLU A 225 -13.89 17.02 29.01
N ASP A 226 -14.06 16.72 27.70
CA ASP A 226 -15.34 16.47 27.05
C ASP A 226 -15.81 15.02 27.23
N VAL A 227 -15.79 14.56 28.49
CA VAL A 227 -16.22 13.23 28.91
C VAL A 227 -16.92 13.28 30.26
N PRO A 228 -17.75 12.26 30.60
CA PRO A 228 -18.33 12.19 31.96
C PRO A 228 -17.28 12.15 33.06
N GLU A 229 -17.62 12.63 34.26
CA GLU A 229 -16.72 12.72 35.44
C GLU A 229 -15.93 11.40 35.69
N GLY A 230 -16.55 10.24 35.53
CA GLY A 230 -15.87 8.96 35.73
C GLY A 230 -14.78 8.62 34.72
N LEU A 231 -14.63 9.40 33.63
CA LEU A 231 -13.61 9.20 32.58
C LEU A 231 -12.57 10.33 32.49
N LYS A 232 -12.77 11.47 33.17
CA LYS A 232 -11.87 12.66 33.07
C LYS A 232 -10.43 12.40 33.44
N ASN A 233 -10.18 11.51 34.40
CA ASN A 233 -8.83 11.20 34.86
C ASN A 233 -8.28 9.87 34.33
N LYS A 234 -8.95 9.27 33.35
CA LYS A 234 -8.51 8.01 32.77
C LYS A 234 -7.44 8.21 31.70
N THR A 235 -6.57 7.24 31.62
CA THR A 235 -5.52 7.17 30.57
C THR A 235 -5.91 6.11 29.55
N VAL A 236 -5.88 6.44 28.28
CA VAL A 236 -6.06 5.46 27.19
C VAL A 236 -4.69 4.98 26.75
N PHE A 237 -4.45 3.70 26.91
CA PHE A 237 -3.17 3.08 26.62
C PHE A 237 -3.30 2.07 25.47
N SER A 238 -2.58 2.27 24.36
CA SER A 238 -2.59 1.37 23.21
C SER A 238 -1.53 0.28 23.39
N LEU A 239 -1.94 -0.96 23.37
CA LEU A 239 -1.08 -2.13 23.48
C LEU A 239 -0.44 -2.46 22.14
N ASP A 240 0.89 -2.55 22.10
CA ASP A 240 1.65 -2.97 20.93
C ASP A 240 1.87 -4.50 20.97
N MET A 241 1.08 -5.21 20.19
CA MET A 241 1.17 -6.65 20.06
C MET A 241 2.48 -7.10 19.38
N GLY A 242 3.01 -6.27 18.45
CA GLY A 242 4.28 -6.53 17.80
C GLY A 242 5.45 -6.49 18.78
N ALA A 243 5.50 -5.49 19.65
CA ALA A 243 6.53 -5.35 20.68
C ALA A 243 6.45 -6.49 21.73
N LEU A 244 5.23 -6.96 22.05
CA LEU A 244 5.06 -8.11 22.97
C LEU A 244 5.63 -9.43 22.41
N ILE A 245 5.50 -9.63 21.11
CA ILE A 245 5.93 -10.86 20.41
C ILE A 245 7.41 -10.77 20.00
N ALA A 246 7.89 -9.57 19.64
CA ALA A 246 9.25 -9.39 19.15
C ALA A 246 10.29 -9.87 20.17
N GLY A 247 11.21 -10.74 19.72
CA GLY A 247 12.28 -11.29 20.55
C GLY A 247 11.84 -12.32 21.59
N ALA A 248 10.58 -12.70 21.70
CA ALA A 248 10.14 -13.81 22.53
C ALA A 248 10.52 -15.13 21.85
N LYS A 249 11.51 -15.84 22.42
CA LYS A 249 11.98 -17.13 21.88
C LYS A 249 11.03 -18.29 22.25
N TYR A 250 10.30 -18.17 23.34
CA TYR A 250 9.40 -19.20 23.87
C TYR A 250 8.04 -18.60 24.22
N ARG A 251 7.00 -19.43 24.14
CA ARG A 251 5.61 -19.08 24.49
C ARG A 251 5.47 -18.44 25.88
N GLY A 252 6.21 -18.95 26.87
CA GLY A 252 6.18 -18.47 28.26
C GLY A 252 6.58 -16.99 28.38
N GLU A 253 7.53 -16.52 27.58
CA GLU A 253 7.99 -15.13 27.63
C GLU A 253 6.91 -14.12 27.19
N PHE A 254 6.13 -14.43 26.16
CA PHE A 254 5.00 -13.59 25.75
C PHE A 254 3.91 -13.55 26.83
N GLU A 255 3.55 -14.73 27.39
CA GLU A 255 2.56 -14.81 28.46
C GLU A 255 2.99 -14.01 29.69
N GLU A 256 4.28 -14.04 30.06
CA GLU A 256 4.85 -13.26 31.16
C GLU A 256 4.81 -11.75 30.89
N ARG A 257 5.18 -11.31 29.68
CA ARG A 257 5.12 -9.91 29.28
C ARG A 257 3.68 -9.37 29.30
N LEU A 258 2.74 -10.10 28.71
CA LEU A 258 1.32 -9.74 28.74
C LEU A 258 0.78 -9.72 30.17
N LYS A 259 1.14 -10.69 31.00
CA LYS A 259 0.75 -10.75 32.40
C LYS A 259 1.33 -9.55 33.20
N ALA A 260 2.55 -9.13 32.90
CA ALA A 260 3.15 -7.93 33.51
C ALA A 260 2.36 -6.67 33.16
N VAL A 261 2.03 -6.45 31.87
CA VAL A 261 1.17 -5.34 31.42
C VAL A 261 -0.18 -5.38 32.14
N LEU A 262 -0.85 -6.53 32.14
CA LEU A 262 -2.16 -6.67 32.78
C LEU A 262 -2.11 -6.43 34.29
N ASN A 263 -1.03 -6.80 34.95
CA ASN A 263 -0.82 -6.53 36.39
C ASN A 263 -0.61 -5.03 36.67
N GLU A 264 0.06 -4.29 35.80
CA GLU A 264 0.17 -2.83 35.90
C GLU A 264 -1.18 -2.14 35.70
N VAL A 265 -1.94 -2.58 34.67
CA VAL A 265 -3.32 -2.08 34.46
C VAL A 265 -4.22 -2.37 35.66
N LYS A 266 -4.11 -3.56 36.27
CA LYS A 266 -4.87 -3.90 37.48
C LYS A 266 -4.50 -3.02 38.67
N LYS A 267 -3.21 -2.69 38.85
CA LYS A 267 -2.73 -1.81 39.96
C LYS A 267 -3.22 -0.37 39.82
N SER A 268 -3.58 0.09 38.62
CA SER A 268 -4.14 1.42 38.38
C SER A 268 -5.60 1.56 38.87
N GLU A 269 -6.19 0.50 39.48
CA GLU A 269 -7.57 0.52 40.01
C GLU A 269 -8.61 1.01 39.01
N GLY A 270 -8.37 0.76 37.72
CA GLY A 270 -9.26 1.12 36.62
C GLY A 270 -9.02 2.50 36.03
N ASP A 271 -7.91 3.18 36.36
CA ASP A 271 -7.56 4.46 35.73
C ASP A 271 -6.99 4.32 34.31
N ILE A 272 -6.62 3.10 33.93
CA ILE A 272 -6.13 2.78 32.59
C ILE A 272 -7.21 2.08 31.80
N ILE A 273 -7.49 2.60 30.60
CA ILE A 273 -8.32 1.97 29.57
C ILE A 273 -7.37 1.40 28.52
N LEU A 274 -7.33 0.08 28.38
CA LEU A 274 -6.41 -0.60 27.46
C LEU A 274 -7.05 -0.69 26.06
N PHE A 275 -6.45 -0.06 25.06
CA PHE A 275 -6.83 -0.25 23.67
C PHE A 275 -6.03 -1.42 23.10
N ILE A 276 -6.71 -2.39 22.50
CA ILE A 276 -6.12 -3.58 21.90
C ILE A 276 -6.56 -3.65 20.45
N ASP A 277 -5.66 -3.26 19.56
CA ASP A 277 -5.90 -3.46 18.14
C ASP A 277 -5.72 -4.94 17.78
N GLU A 278 -6.44 -5.39 16.78
CA GLU A 278 -6.49 -6.80 16.37
C GLU A 278 -6.67 -7.76 17.55
N ILE A 279 -7.63 -7.47 18.44
CA ILE A 279 -7.88 -8.25 19.66
C ILE A 279 -8.04 -9.76 19.40
N HIS A 280 -8.40 -10.15 18.17
CA HIS A 280 -8.49 -11.54 17.75
C HIS A 280 -7.15 -12.29 17.85
N ASN A 281 -6.00 -11.60 17.74
CA ASN A 281 -4.67 -12.18 17.88
C ASN A 281 -4.42 -12.68 19.32
N ILE A 282 -5.03 -12.04 20.31
CA ILE A 282 -4.93 -12.47 21.71
C ILE A 282 -5.92 -13.62 21.99
N VAL A 283 -7.11 -13.57 21.36
CA VAL A 283 -8.22 -14.49 21.65
C VAL A 283 -8.19 -15.75 20.78
N GLY A 284 -7.67 -15.65 19.55
CA GLY A 284 -7.72 -16.72 18.55
C GLY A 284 -6.50 -17.61 18.47
N ALA A 285 -5.43 -17.24 19.09
CA ALA A 285 -4.13 -17.89 18.99
C ALA A 285 -4.04 -19.32 19.58
N GLY A 286 -5.14 -19.86 20.09
CA GLY A 286 -5.15 -21.16 20.81
C GLY A 286 -5.67 -22.41 20.09
N LYS A 287 -6.05 -22.31 18.80
CA LYS A 287 -6.74 -23.42 18.09
C LYS A 287 -5.91 -24.22 17.10
N THR A 288 -4.71 -23.78 16.76
CA THR A 288 -3.74 -24.56 16.00
C THR A 288 -2.64 -25.05 16.94
N ASP A 289 -2.17 -26.28 16.77
CA ASP A 289 -1.10 -26.88 17.59
C ASP A 289 0.11 -25.94 17.68
N GLY A 290 0.29 -25.33 18.87
CA GLY A 290 1.40 -24.40 19.16
C GLY A 290 1.01 -22.91 19.26
N ALA A 291 -0.23 -22.51 19.04
CA ALA A 291 -0.64 -21.10 19.12
C ALA A 291 -1.02 -20.66 20.55
N MET A 292 -0.77 -19.37 20.86
CA MET A 292 -0.89 -18.75 22.18
C MET A 292 -2.35 -18.51 22.58
N ASP A 293 -2.85 -19.06 23.67
CA ASP A 293 -4.17 -18.77 24.24
C ASP A 293 -4.06 -17.78 25.40
N ALA A 294 -3.80 -16.50 25.07
CA ALA A 294 -3.77 -15.42 26.05
C ALA A 294 -5.17 -15.00 26.54
N SER A 295 -6.23 -15.53 25.94
CA SER A 295 -7.62 -15.25 26.35
C SER A 295 -7.89 -15.67 27.80
N ASN A 296 -7.19 -16.71 28.28
CA ASN A 296 -7.32 -17.20 29.66
C ASN A 296 -6.78 -16.20 30.70
N LEU A 297 -5.90 -15.27 30.30
CA LEU A 297 -5.41 -14.20 31.16
C LEU A 297 -6.41 -13.02 31.21
N LEU A 298 -7.03 -12.68 30.08
CA LEU A 298 -7.98 -11.58 29.96
C LEU A 298 -9.37 -11.89 30.59
N LYS A 299 -9.88 -13.11 30.36
CA LYS A 299 -11.21 -13.53 30.80
C LYS A 299 -11.50 -13.28 32.30
N PRO A 300 -10.60 -13.67 33.23
CA PRO A 300 -10.85 -13.43 34.67
C PRO A 300 -10.88 -11.94 35.02
N MET A 301 -9.99 -11.14 34.43
CA MET A 301 -9.89 -9.69 34.72
C MET A 301 -11.11 -8.92 34.15
N LEU A 302 -11.53 -9.23 32.92
CA LEU A 302 -12.76 -8.71 32.33
C LEU A 302 -14.01 -9.14 33.15
N ALA A 303 -14.00 -10.36 33.69
CA ALA A 303 -15.10 -10.89 34.50
C ALA A 303 -15.26 -10.16 35.81
N ARG A 304 -14.17 -9.77 36.45
CA ARG A 304 -14.13 -9.07 37.75
C ARG A 304 -14.25 -7.55 37.62
N GLY A 305 -14.19 -7.01 36.39
CA GLY A 305 -14.14 -5.56 36.17
C GLY A 305 -12.78 -4.93 36.52
N GLU A 306 -11.73 -5.74 36.64
CA GLU A 306 -10.36 -5.30 36.94
C GLU A 306 -9.64 -4.75 35.70
N LEU A 307 -10.23 -4.96 34.51
CA LEU A 307 -9.73 -4.50 33.23
C LEU A 307 -10.82 -3.77 32.47
N HIS A 308 -10.55 -2.53 32.06
CA HIS A 308 -11.30 -1.80 31.07
C HIS A 308 -10.56 -1.87 29.74
N ALA A 309 -11.20 -2.39 28.70
CA ALA A 309 -10.57 -2.60 27.42
C ALA A 309 -11.47 -2.14 26.26
N ILE A 310 -10.84 -1.56 25.23
CA ILE A 310 -11.43 -1.28 23.94
C ILE A 310 -10.74 -2.23 22.95
N GLY A 311 -11.48 -3.16 22.35
CA GLY A 311 -10.95 -4.02 21.29
C GLY A 311 -11.23 -3.46 19.91
N ALA A 312 -10.37 -3.74 18.94
CA ALA A 312 -10.66 -3.50 17.52
C ALA A 312 -10.42 -4.79 16.72
N THR A 313 -11.30 -5.07 15.73
CA THR A 313 -11.20 -6.28 14.90
C THR A 313 -12.09 -6.15 13.66
N THR A 314 -11.99 -7.09 12.73
CA THR A 314 -12.93 -7.21 11.60
C THR A 314 -14.18 -8.00 11.99
N LEU A 315 -15.22 -7.96 11.15
CA LEU A 315 -16.47 -8.68 11.40
C LEU A 315 -16.27 -10.20 11.39
N ASP A 316 -15.47 -10.69 10.46
CA ASP A 316 -15.23 -12.14 10.31
C ASP A 316 -14.40 -12.70 11.46
N GLU A 317 -13.37 -11.97 11.89
CA GLU A 317 -12.58 -12.32 13.05
C GLU A 317 -13.37 -12.23 14.35
N TYR A 318 -14.26 -11.21 14.48
CA TYR A 318 -15.17 -11.13 15.61
C TYR A 318 -16.05 -12.37 15.70
N ARG A 319 -16.70 -12.77 14.60
CA ARG A 319 -17.55 -13.97 14.51
C ARG A 319 -16.77 -15.24 14.81
N LYS A 320 -15.54 -15.33 14.29
CA LYS A 320 -14.72 -16.55 14.41
C LYS A 320 -14.15 -16.75 15.81
N TYR A 321 -13.74 -15.68 16.49
CA TYR A 321 -12.95 -15.76 17.72
C TYR A 321 -13.69 -15.25 18.97
N ILE A 322 -14.46 -14.15 18.88
CA ILE A 322 -15.11 -13.53 20.06
C ILE A 322 -16.54 -14.01 20.25
N GLU A 323 -17.33 -14.03 19.20
CA GLU A 323 -18.76 -14.42 19.26
C GLU A 323 -18.97 -15.90 19.63
N LYS A 324 -18.01 -16.75 19.26
CA LYS A 324 -18.03 -18.19 19.62
C LYS A 324 -17.63 -18.47 21.08
N ASP A 325 -17.09 -17.49 21.77
CA ASP A 325 -16.70 -17.60 23.18
C ASP A 325 -17.75 -16.90 24.08
N PRO A 326 -18.63 -17.64 24.77
CA PRO A 326 -19.70 -17.04 25.56
C PRO A 326 -19.20 -16.16 26.72
N ALA A 327 -17.96 -16.36 27.19
CA ALA A 327 -17.38 -15.57 28.27
C ALA A 327 -16.97 -14.18 27.78
N LEU A 328 -16.42 -14.08 26.58
CA LEU A 328 -16.02 -12.83 25.93
C LEU A 328 -17.25 -12.09 25.38
N GLU A 329 -18.16 -12.77 24.70
CA GLU A 329 -19.37 -12.17 24.13
C GLU A 329 -20.23 -11.46 25.20
N ARG A 330 -20.30 -12.01 26.42
CA ARG A 330 -21.01 -11.36 27.54
C ARG A 330 -20.31 -10.15 28.13
N ARG A 331 -19.05 -9.90 27.79
CA ARG A 331 -18.21 -8.83 28.35
C ARG A 331 -17.97 -7.69 27.37
N PHE A 332 -17.92 -8.00 26.08
CA PHE A 332 -17.76 -7.01 25.03
C PHE A 332 -19.09 -6.52 24.45
N GLN A 333 -19.16 -5.23 24.15
CA GLN A 333 -20.28 -4.61 23.45
C GLN A 333 -19.84 -4.18 22.06
N LYS A 334 -20.55 -4.65 21.04
CA LYS A 334 -20.28 -4.32 19.62
C LYS A 334 -20.48 -2.83 19.34
N VAL A 335 -19.52 -2.21 18.67
CA VAL A 335 -19.62 -0.89 18.04
C VAL A 335 -19.25 -1.07 16.57
N MET A 336 -20.22 -0.91 15.68
CA MET A 336 -19.99 -1.04 14.25
C MET A 336 -19.34 0.24 13.72
N VAL A 337 -18.20 0.09 13.08
CA VAL A 337 -17.48 1.17 12.41
C VAL A 337 -17.63 0.96 10.91
N LYS A 338 -18.46 1.78 10.30
CA LYS A 338 -18.73 1.72 8.86
C LYS A 338 -17.64 2.45 8.07
N GLU A 339 -17.49 2.08 6.80
CA GLU A 339 -16.74 2.89 5.84
C GLU A 339 -17.36 4.29 5.75
N PRO A 340 -16.56 5.37 5.82
CA PRO A 340 -17.06 6.73 5.66
C PRO A 340 -17.50 6.98 4.21
N THR A 341 -18.38 7.96 4.03
CA THR A 341 -18.75 8.43 2.69
C THR A 341 -17.60 9.18 2.03
N VAL A 342 -17.71 9.45 0.73
CA VAL A 342 -16.73 10.29 0.01
C VAL A 342 -16.68 11.69 0.63
N GLU A 343 -17.82 12.27 1.00
CA GLU A 343 -17.92 13.58 1.63
C GLU A 343 -17.23 13.60 3.01
N ASP A 344 -17.45 12.56 3.83
CA ASP A 344 -16.78 12.42 5.13
C ASP A 344 -15.27 12.26 4.93
N THR A 345 -14.87 11.51 3.91
CA THR A 345 -13.45 11.29 3.58
C THR A 345 -12.77 12.59 3.15
N ILE A 346 -13.42 13.43 2.35
CA ILE A 346 -12.92 14.75 1.99
C ILE A 346 -12.70 15.61 3.25
N ALA A 347 -13.64 15.58 4.20
CA ALA A 347 -13.50 16.31 5.46
C ALA A 347 -12.31 15.77 6.28
N ILE A 348 -12.13 14.45 6.35
CA ILE A 348 -10.99 13.80 7.02
C ILE A 348 -9.66 14.22 6.36
N LEU A 349 -9.55 14.13 5.04
CA LEU A 349 -8.35 14.52 4.30
C LEU A 349 -8.01 16.00 4.49
N ARG A 350 -9.02 16.90 4.49
CA ARG A 350 -8.82 18.32 4.77
C ARG A 350 -8.24 18.54 6.17
N GLY A 351 -8.69 17.77 7.16
CA GLY A 351 -8.14 17.85 8.51
C GLY A 351 -6.73 17.28 8.67
N LEU A 352 -6.32 16.38 7.81
CA LEU A 352 -4.98 15.78 7.78
C LEU A 352 -4.01 16.56 6.89
N LYS A 353 -4.52 17.33 5.94
CA LYS A 353 -3.77 18.03 4.91
C LYS A 353 -2.55 18.78 5.45
N ASP A 354 -2.72 19.62 6.45
CA ASP A 354 -1.65 20.47 6.99
C ASP A 354 -0.49 19.64 7.52
N LYS A 355 -0.76 18.51 8.18
CA LYS A 355 0.26 17.59 8.69
C LYS A 355 1.07 16.93 7.56
N TYR A 356 0.41 16.49 6.48
CA TYR A 356 1.08 15.94 5.32
C TYR A 356 1.88 17.02 4.57
N GLU A 357 1.35 18.24 4.45
CA GLU A 357 2.09 19.37 3.86
C GLU A 357 3.37 19.68 4.66
N ILE A 358 3.31 19.64 5.99
CA ILE A 358 4.48 19.89 6.84
C ILE A 358 5.48 18.74 6.74
N TYR A 359 4.99 17.49 6.75
CA TYR A 359 5.85 16.31 6.66
C TYR A 359 6.65 16.27 5.36
N HIS A 360 5.96 16.38 4.22
CA HIS A 360 6.61 16.32 2.91
C HIS A 360 7.23 17.66 2.47
N GLY A 361 6.76 18.78 3.01
CA GLY A 361 7.19 20.12 2.61
C GLY A 361 6.61 20.54 1.25
N ILE A 362 5.43 20.04 0.89
CA ILE A 362 4.76 20.26 -0.39
C ILE A 362 3.34 20.71 -0.12
N ARG A 363 2.81 21.61 -0.93
CA ARG A 363 1.43 22.06 -0.85
C ARG A 363 0.50 21.02 -1.47
N ILE A 364 -0.68 20.85 -0.89
CA ILE A 364 -1.74 19.98 -1.41
C ILE A 364 -2.93 20.86 -1.80
N SER A 365 -3.36 20.81 -3.05
CA SER A 365 -4.56 21.56 -3.49
C SER A 365 -5.84 20.93 -2.92
N ASP A 366 -6.89 21.73 -2.78
CA ASP A 366 -8.21 21.18 -2.40
C ASP A 366 -8.77 20.26 -3.49
N SER A 367 -8.44 20.53 -4.76
CA SER A 367 -8.78 19.64 -5.88
C SER A 367 -8.10 18.27 -5.76
N ALA A 368 -6.86 18.20 -5.29
CA ALA A 368 -6.17 16.94 -5.02
C ALA A 368 -6.86 16.15 -3.89
N VAL A 369 -7.29 16.83 -2.82
CA VAL A 369 -8.03 16.20 -1.71
C VAL A 369 -9.35 15.59 -2.21
N ILE A 370 -10.11 16.35 -3.00
CA ILE A 370 -11.37 15.87 -3.61
C ILE A 370 -11.07 14.70 -4.57
N ALA A 371 -10.04 14.82 -5.39
CA ALA A 371 -9.64 13.77 -6.33
C ALA A 371 -9.21 12.50 -5.58
N ALA A 372 -8.41 12.60 -4.51
CA ALA A 372 -7.99 11.46 -3.72
C ALA A 372 -9.18 10.67 -3.16
N ALA A 373 -10.19 11.35 -2.62
CA ALA A 373 -11.40 10.70 -2.12
C ALA A 373 -12.25 10.09 -3.23
N THR A 374 -12.51 10.84 -4.30
CA THR A 374 -13.41 10.39 -5.38
C THR A 374 -12.80 9.32 -6.27
N LEU A 375 -11.53 9.49 -6.65
CA LEU A 375 -10.84 8.53 -7.52
C LEU A 375 -10.52 7.24 -6.77
N SER A 376 -10.15 7.31 -5.47
CA SER A 376 -9.93 6.09 -4.69
C SER A 376 -11.22 5.29 -4.50
N ASP A 377 -12.33 5.96 -4.22
CA ASP A 377 -13.64 5.30 -4.08
C ASP A 377 -14.02 4.58 -5.37
N ARG A 378 -13.81 5.26 -6.51
CA ARG A 378 -14.21 4.76 -7.82
C ARG A 378 -13.28 3.67 -8.38
N TYR A 379 -11.96 3.80 -8.18
CA TYR A 379 -10.98 3.01 -8.91
C TYR A 379 -10.23 1.98 -8.04
N ILE A 380 -10.18 2.16 -6.71
CA ILE A 380 -9.54 1.22 -5.79
C ILE A 380 -10.61 0.47 -5.01
N THR A 381 -10.92 -0.75 -5.47
CA THR A 381 -12.05 -1.55 -4.94
C THR A 381 -11.65 -2.58 -3.89
N ASP A 382 -10.37 -2.85 -3.74
CA ASP A 382 -9.81 -3.85 -2.81
C ASP A 382 -9.49 -3.28 -1.42
N ARG A 383 -9.63 -1.96 -1.23
CA ARG A 383 -9.36 -1.22 0.02
C ARG A 383 -10.52 -0.30 0.36
N PHE A 384 -10.57 0.15 1.61
CA PHE A 384 -11.68 0.96 2.14
C PHE A 384 -11.27 2.41 2.40
N LEU A 385 -12.24 3.32 2.31
CA LEU A 385 -12.08 4.69 2.78
C LEU A 385 -12.00 4.74 4.32
N PRO A 386 -11.28 5.72 4.91
CA PRO A 386 -10.48 6.76 4.27
C PRO A 386 -9.05 6.33 3.91
N ASP A 387 -8.60 5.15 4.32
CA ASP A 387 -7.23 4.67 4.24
C ASP A 387 -6.67 4.76 2.80
N LYS A 388 -7.40 4.22 1.82
CA LYS A 388 -6.99 4.29 0.40
C LYS A 388 -6.84 5.71 -0.14
N ALA A 389 -7.60 6.66 0.37
CA ALA A 389 -7.52 8.07 -0.05
C ALA A 389 -6.37 8.80 0.64
N ILE A 390 -6.10 8.47 1.91
CA ILE A 390 -4.95 8.96 2.66
C ILE A 390 -3.66 8.49 2.00
N ASP A 391 -3.57 7.20 1.69
CA ASP A 391 -2.40 6.62 1.03
C ASP A 391 -2.15 7.23 -0.35
N LEU A 392 -3.20 7.52 -1.14
CA LEU A 392 -3.04 8.22 -2.42
C LEU A 392 -2.45 9.61 -2.25
N MET A 393 -2.92 10.35 -1.27
CA MET A 393 -2.41 11.69 -0.96
C MET A 393 -0.96 11.62 -0.49
N ASP A 394 -0.63 10.67 0.36
CA ASP A 394 0.73 10.46 0.87
C ASP A 394 1.71 10.06 -0.24
N GLU A 395 1.32 9.09 -1.09
CA GLU A 395 2.14 8.64 -2.23
C GLU A 395 2.35 9.75 -3.26
N ALA A 396 1.33 10.56 -3.56
CA ALA A 396 1.46 11.69 -4.47
C ALA A 396 2.43 12.75 -3.92
N CYS A 397 2.36 13.04 -2.62
CA CYS A 397 3.31 13.93 -1.95
C CYS A 397 4.73 13.35 -1.97
N ALA A 398 4.88 12.05 -1.66
CA ALA A 398 6.17 11.38 -1.65
C ALA A 398 6.80 11.34 -3.05
N MET A 399 5.98 11.07 -4.07
CA MET A 399 6.43 11.07 -5.48
C MET A 399 6.94 12.46 -5.87
N LEU A 400 6.15 13.50 -5.64
CA LEU A 400 6.52 14.87 -5.99
C LEU A 400 7.75 15.32 -5.19
N ARG A 401 7.85 14.96 -3.91
CA ARG A 401 9.06 15.22 -3.11
C ARG A 401 10.29 14.54 -3.69
N THR A 402 10.15 13.31 -4.14
CA THR A 402 11.23 12.56 -4.79
C THR A 402 11.66 13.22 -6.09
N GLU A 403 10.71 13.75 -6.89
CA GLU A 403 11.00 14.51 -8.11
C GLU A 403 11.75 15.82 -7.79
N ILE A 404 11.34 16.54 -6.74
CA ILE A 404 12.02 17.76 -6.28
C ILE A 404 13.43 17.46 -5.80
N ASP A 405 13.63 16.37 -5.08
CA ASP A 405 14.94 15.96 -4.56
C ASP A 405 15.83 15.33 -5.61
N SER A 406 15.24 14.81 -6.68
CA SER A 406 15.93 14.24 -7.82
C SER A 406 16.29 15.32 -8.83
N MET A 407 17.34 15.09 -9.59
CA MET A 407 17.72 16.00 -10.68
C MET A 407 16.64 15.99 -11.77
N PRO A 408 16.05 17.14 -12.14
CA PRO A 408 15.07 17.22 -13.22
C PRO A 408 15.55 16.60 -14.53
N THR A 409 14.62 16.04 -15.30
CA THR A 409 14.93 15.35 -16.57
C THR A 409 15.72 16.25 -17.53
N GLU A 410 15.37 17.52 -17.60
CA GLU A 410 16.07 18.51 -18.45
C GLU A 410 17.55 18.65 -18.08
N ILE A 411 17.88 18.66 -16.78
CA ILE A 411 19.26 18.72 -16.30
C ILE A 411 19.98 17.37 -16.53
N ASP A 412 19.29 16.25 -16.35
CA ASP A 412 19.87 14.92 -16.58
C ASP A 412 20.17 14.68 -18.08
N GLU A 413 19.34 15.17 -19.00
CA GLU A 413 19.59 15.12 -20.45
C GLU A 413 20.85 15.91 -20.82
N VAL A 414 20.99 17.14 -20.33
CA VAL A 414 22.20 17.93 -20.54
C VAL A 414 23.44 17.23 -19.94
N ARG A 415 23.30 16.63 -18.74
CA ARG A 415 24.38 15.86 -18.11
C ARG A 415 24.81 14.65 -18.96
N ARG A 416 23.85 13.91 -19.52
CA ARG A 416 24.15 12.77 -20.41
C ARG A 416 24.84 13.21 -21.67
N LYS A 417 24.41 14.33 -22.25
CA LYS A 417 25.05 14.92 -23.43
C LYS A 417 26.50 15.35 -23.13
N ILE A 418 26.73 16.01 -21.99
CA ILE A 418 28.08 16.34 -21.52
C ILE A 418 28.92 15.08 -21.41
N LEU A 419 28.43 14.02 -20.78
CA LEU A 419 29.16 12.76 -20.62
C LEU A 419 29.55 12.15 -21.99
N GLN A 420 28.59 12.16 -22.94
CA GLN A 420 28.86 11.70 -24.31
C GLN A 420 29.96 12.51 -25.01
N LEU A 421 29.89 13.86 -24.93
CA LEU A 421 30.89 14.75 -25.49
C LEU A 421 32.25 14.60 -24.78
N GLU A 422 32.26 14.34 -23.46
CA GLU A 422 33.52 14.07 -22.74
C GLU A 422 34.18 12.76 -23.19
N ILE A 423 33.42 11.71 -23.45
CA ILE A 423 33.90 10.45 -23.98
C ILE A 423 34.49 10.68 -25.38
N GLU A 424 33.78 11.39 -26.25
CA GLU A 424 34.27 11.75 -27.60
C GLU A 424 35.53 12.62 -27.54
N ASN A 425 35.60 13.60 -26.63
CA ASN A 425 36.76 14.45 -26.38
C ASN A 425 38.00 13.66 -25.97
N GLN A 426 37.82 12.64 -25.11
CA GLN A 426 38.92 11.78 -24.70
C GLN A 426 39.40 10.86 -25.84
N ALA A 427 38.48 10.41 -26.71
CA ALA A 427 38.82 9.61 -27.88
C ALA A 427 39.63 10.45 -28.91
N LEU A 428 39.11 11.63 -29.29
CA LEU A 428 39.75 12.50 -30.28
C LEU A 428 41.08 13.06 -29.82
N LYS A 429 41.32 13.24 -28.51
CA LYS A 429 42.63 13.63 -27.98
C LYS A 429 43.75 12.63 -28.25
N LYS A 430 43.43 11.39 -28.57
CA LYS A 430 44.42 10.34 -28.88
C LYS A 430 44.75 10.24 -30.37
N GLU A 431 43.92 10.88 -31.20
CA GLU A 431 44.13 10.93 -32.63
C GLU A 431 45.06 12.11 -33.04
N THR A 432 45.78 11.99 -34.15
CA THR A 432 46.81 12.95 -34.57
C THR A 432 46.55 13.54 -35.97
N ASP A 433 45.42 13.17 -36.60
CA ASP A 433 45.07 13.69 -37.93
C ASP A 433 44.38 15.07 -37.86
N GLU A 434 44.46 15.81 -38.94
CA GLU A 434 43.98 17.21 -39.04
C GLU A 434 42.45 17.31 -38.90
N ALA A 435 41.71 16.32 -39.41
CA ALA A 435 40.26 16.27 -39.31
C ALA A 435 39.80 16.07 -37.86
N SER A 436 40.49 15.18 -37.10
CA SER A 436 40.23 14.96 -35.68
C SER A 436 40.57 16.20 -34.84
N ALA A 437 41.59 16.96 -35.20
CA ALA A 437 41.94 18.22 -34.52
C ALA A 437 40.86 19.31 -34.72
N GLU A 438 40.31 19.42 -35.93
CA GLU A 438 39.23 20.38 -36.23
C GLU A 438 37.93 19.98 -35.50
N ARG A 439 37.56 18.68 -35.48
CA ARG A 439 36.42 18.15 -34.73
C ARG A 439 36.60 18.38 -33.23
N LEU A 440 37.80 18.14 -32.69
CA LEU A 440 38.13 18.36 -31.28
C LEU A 440 37.88 19.81 -30.86
N LYS A 441 38.25 20.78 -31.69
CA LYS A 441 38.05 22.22 -31.41
C LYS A 441 36.55 22.57 -31.36
N LYS A 442 35.76 22.05 -32.32
CA LYS A 442 34.30 22.24 -32.32
C LYS A 442 33.66 21.60 -31.10
N LEU A 443 34.02 20.37 -30.79
CA LEU A 443 33.52 19.61 -29.66
C LEU A 443 33.87 20.26 -28.32
N GLN A 444 35.03 20.88 -28.16
CA GLN A 444 35.40 21.64 -26.96
C GLN A 444 34.55 22.89 -26.78
N ALA A 445 34.14 23.54 -27.86
CA ALA A 445 33.21 24.65 -27.80
C ALA A 445 31.82 24.20 -27.41
N GLU A 446 31.28 23.15 -28.04
CA GLU A 446 30.01 22.51 -27.67
C GLU A 446 30.00 22.06 -26.20
N LEU A 447 31.07 21.41 -25.76
CA LEU A 447 31.21 20.96 -24.37
C LEU A 447 31.22 22.12 -23.36
N SER A 448 31.84 23.24 -23.72
CA SER A 448 31.86 24.44 -22.88
C SER A 448 30.48 25.09 -22.78
N GLU A 449 29.72 25.12 -23.87
CA GLU A 449 28.39 25.66 -23.93
C GLU A 449 27.40 24.78 -23.08
N GLU A 450 27.43 23.47 -23.29
CA GLU A 450 26.60 22.52 -22.51
C GLU A 450 26.93 22.53 -21.00
N LYS A 451 28.20 22.69 -20.63
CA LYS A 451 28.58 22.84 -19.21
C LYS A 451 28.07 24.13 -18.61
N ALA A 452 28.12 25.24 -19.35
CA ALA A 452 27.57 26.52 -18.89
C ALA A 452 26.06 26.43 -18.70
N GLU A 453 25.37 25.75 -19.62
CA GLU A 453 23.92 25.52 -19.52
C GLU A 453 23.58 24.60 -18.33
N PHE A 454 24.33 23.51 -18.12
CA PHE A 454 24.20 22.64 -16.97
C PHE A 454 24.35 23.41 -15.65
N ASP A 455 25.40 24.21 -15.50
CA ASP A 455 25.63 25.00 -14.29
C ASP A 455 24.53 26.05 -14.06
N ARG A 456 23.99 26.64 -15.12
CA ARG A 456 22.87 27.57 -15.05
C ARG A 456 21.59 26.88 -14.55
N LEU A 457 21.22 25.76 -15.17
CA LEU A 457 20.02 25.01 -14.82
C LEU A 457 20.14 24.43 -13.41
N LYS A 458 21.29 23.88 -13.06
CA LYS A 458 21.58 23.32 -11.75
C LYS A 458 21.48 24.39 -10.64
N SER A 459 22.07 25.58 -10.87
CA SER A 459 22.00 26.68 -9.91
C SER A 459 20.57 27.17 -9.70
N LYS A 460 19.74 27.22 -10.77
CA LYS A 460 18.34 27.56 -10.70
C LYS A 460 17.57 26.53 -9.86
N TRP A 461 17.74 25.23 -10.13
CA TRP A 461 17.11 24.16 -9.40
C TRP A 461 17.51 24.13 -7.91
N GLU A 462 18.80 24.29 -7.60
CA GLU A 462 19.27 24.35 -6.22
C GLU A 462 18.72 25.57 -5.46
N ALA A 463 18.51 26.70 -6.11
CA ALA A 463 17.88 27.89 -5.52
C ALA A 463 16.40 27.63 -5.22
N GLU A 464 15.63 27.08 -6.18
CA GLU A 464 14.23 26.72 -6.01
C GLU A 464 14.06 25.68 -4.87
N LYS A 465 14.89 24.64 -4.84
CA LYS A 465 14.88 23.62 -3.77
C LYS A 465 15.13 24.22 -2.38
N LYS A 466 16.13 25.10 -2.26
CA LYS A 466 16.45 25.77 -1.00
C LYS A 466 15.30 26.65 -0.51
N GLU A 467 14.59 27.27 -1.41
CA GLU A 467 13.43 28.10 -1.09
C GLU A 467 12.27 27.25 -0.55
N LEU A 468 11.99 26.09 -1.18
CA LEU A 468 11.01 25.12 -0.71
C LEU A 468 11.33 24.63 0.72
N ASP A 469 12.57 24.24 0.97
CA ASP A 469 13.00 23.78 2.28
C ASP A 469 12.83 24.89 3.34
N SER A 470 13.13 26.13 3.00
CA SER A 470 12.93 27.27 3.92
C SER A 470 11.44 27.54 4.22
N THR A 471 10.55 27.31 3.25
CA THR A 471 9.10 27.42 3.44
C THR A 471 8.56 26.31 4.36
N LYS A 472 9.10 25.09 4.22
CA LYS A 472 8.82 23.97 5.12
C LYS A 472 9.19 24.29 6.56
N ASP A 473 10.37 24.87 6.79
CA ASP A 473 10.84 25.23 8.13
C ASP A 473 9.92 26.26 8.80
N ILE A 474 9.41 27.25 8.04
CA ILE A 474 8.46 28.24 8.57
C ILE A 474 7.13 27.58 8.93
N LYS A 475 6.58 26.68 8.09
CA LYS A 475 5.35 25.94 8.39
C LYS A 475 5.50 25.12 9.67
N LYS A 476 6.65 24.45 9.83
CA LYS A 476 6.97 23.71 11.05
C LYS A 476 7.01 24.60 12.29
N GLN A 477 7.62 25.79 12.20
CA GLN A 477 7.65 26.76 13.32
C GLN A 477 6.24 27.27 13.66
N ILE A 478 5.37 27.45 12.67
CA ILE A 478 3.97 27.82 12.89
C ILE A 478 3.24 26.70 13.68
N GLU A 479 3.44 25.44 13.32
CA GLU A 479 2.85 24.30 14.03
C GLU A 479 3.34 24.21 15.47
N GLU A 480 4.66 24.30 15.69
CA GLU A 480 5.26 24.31 17.02
C GLU A 480 4.73 25.49 17.86
N THR A 481 4.54 26.66 17.23
CA THR A 481 3.98 27.83 17.88
C THR A 481 2.50 27.64 18.24
N ASN A 482 1.70 27.05 17.36
CA ASN A 482 0.29 26.74 17.66
C ASN A 482 0.18 25.74 18.81
N HIS A 483 1.03 24.71 18.82
CA HIS A 483 1.09 23.76 19.94
C HIS A 483 1.46 24.45 21.27
N ALA A 484 2.46 25.33 21.25
CA ALA A 484 2.85 26.10 22.42
C ALA A 484 1.74 27.05 22.91
N ILE A 485 0.92 27.59 22.00
CA ILE A 485 -0.28 28.37 22.31
C ILE A 485 -1.31 27.51 23.04
N GLU A 486 -1.62 26.30 22.54
CA GLU A 486 -2.56 25.39 23.18
C GLU A 486 -2.08 24.92 24.56
N GLU A 487 -0.78 24.72 24.74
CA GLU A 487 -0.16 24.40 26.02
C GLU A 487 -0.28 25.56 27.00
N ALA A 488 0.01 26.79 26.57
CA ALA A 488 -0.12 28.00 27.39
C ALA A 488 -1.59 28.26 27.77
N GLU A 489 -2.56 28.04 26.87
CA GLU A 489 -3.99 28.14 27.18
C GLU A 489 -4.41 27.13 28.26
N ARG A 490 -3.96 25.87 28.15
CA ARG A 490 -4.25 24.82 29.16
C ARG A 490 -3.64 25.11 30.51
N ASN A 491 -2.44 25.68 30.54
CA ASN A 491 -1.74 25.99 31.77
C ASN A 491 -2.13 27.37 32.36
N TYR A 492 -3.08 28.10 31.73
CA TYR A 492 -3.48 29.47 32.07
C TYR A 492 -2.31 30.45 32.12
N ASP A 493 -1.25 30.20 31.31
CA ASP A 493 -0.12 31.12 31.18
C ASP A 493 -0.46 32.23 30.17
N LEU A 494 -1.16 33.25 30.65
CA LEU A 494 -1.68 34.35 29.84
C LEU A 494 -0.58 35.21 29.23
N GLU A 495 0.60 35.29 29.88
CA GLU A 495 1.72 36.10 29.40
C GLU A 495 2.35 35.43 28.16
N ARG A 496 2.69 34.13 28.27
CA ARG A 496 3.23 33.33 27.16
C ARG A 496 2.22 33.17 26.02
N LEU A 497 0.94 32.98 26.34
CA LEU A 497 -0.14 32.93 25.35
C LEU A 497 -0.22 34.21 24.53
N SER A 498 -0.18 35.39 25.21
CA SER A 498 -0.23 36.68 24.54
C SER A 498 0.96 36.92 23.62
N GLU A 499 2.17 36.59 24.08
CA GLU A 499 3.42 36.68 23.27
C GLU A 499 3.37 35.82 22.02
N LEU A 500 2.95 34.57 22.16
CA LEU A 500 2.88 33.63 21.03
C LEU A 500 1.76 34.00 20.07
N LYS A 501 0.54 34.26 20.58
CA LYS A 501 -0.67 34.45 19.74
C LYS A 501 -0.67 35.80 19.00
N TYR A 502 -0.17 36.86 19.63
CA TYR A 502 -0.18 38.21 19.08
C TYR A 502 1.21 38.71 18.63
N GLY A 503 2.28 38.07 19.06
CA GLY A 503 3.66 38.45 18.72
C GLY A 503 4.32 37.55 17.69
N THR A 504 4.44 36.26 17.98
CA THR A 504 5.23 35.31 17.17
C THR A 504 4.44 34.76 15.96
N LEU A 505 3.23 34.24 16.22
CA LEU A 505 2.42 33.60 15.18
C LEU A 505 2.07 34.52 14.01
N PRO A 506 1.66 35.80 14.23
CA PRO A 506 1.39 36.72 13.12
C PRO A 506 2.61 37.01 12.26
N LYS A 507 3.80 37.14 12.88
CA LYS A 507 5.06 37.38 12.14
C LYS A 507 5.41 36.20 11.22
N LEU A 508 5.31 34.98 11.75
CA LEU A 508 5.56 33.78 10.95
C LEU A 508 4.55 33.63 9.80
N LYS A 509 3.27 33.93 10.03
CA LYS A 509 2.24 33.93 8.99
C LYS A 509 2.47 35.02 7.94
N GLU A 510 2.91 36.20 8.32
CA GLU A 510 3.25 37.29 7.41
C GLU A 510 4.48 36.92 6.56
N GLU A 511 5.49 36.31 7.16
CA GLU A 511 6.69 35.83 6.46
C GLU A 511 6.33 34.74 5.46
N LEU A 512 5.46 33.79 5.85
CA LEU A 512 4.94 32.74 4.95
C LEU A 512 4.18 33.35 3.75
N ALA A 513 3.21 34.25 4.04
CA ALA A 513 2.40 34.90 3.01
C ALA A 513 3.24 35.75 2.05
N LYS A 514 4.29 36.41 2.56
CA LYS A 514 5.22 37.18 1.72
C LYS A 514 5.97 36.27 0.76
N ARG A 515 6.50 35.13 1.22
CA ARG A 515 7.19 34.16 0.38
C ARG A 515 6.25 33.52 -0.66
N GLU A 516 5.03 33.18 -0.25
CA GLU A 516 4.02 32.62 -1.17
C GLU A 516 3.58 33.67 -2.24
N SER A 517 3.61 34.96 -1.93
CA SER A 517 3.27 36.01 -2.89
C SER A 517 4.40 36.33 -3.88
N GLU A 518 5.65 36.15 -3.49
CA GLU A 518 6.84 36.36 -4.32
C GLU A 518 7.00 35.27 -5.41
N LYS A 519 6.30 34.13 -5.25
CA LYS A 519 6.41 32.90 -6.09
C LYS A 519 5.53 32.87 -7.36
N LYS A 520 5.14 33.93 -7.94
CA LYS A 520 4.28 33.94 -9.13
C LYS A 520 5.02 33.78 -10.49
N ASP A 521 6.13 33.11 -10.54
CA ASP A 521 6.79 32.85 -11.84
C ASP A 521 6.32 31.52 -12.45
N GLU A 522 5.61 31.65 -13.60
CA GLU A 522 5.14 30.48 -14.42
C GLU A 522 6.29 29.62 -14.99
N SER A 523 7.55 29.98 -14.74
CA SER A 523 8.75 29.31 -15.26
C SER A 523 9.50 28.46 -14.24
N SER A 524 8.87 28.01 -13.15
CA SER A 524 9.50 27.12 -12.17
C SER A 524 9.80 25.76 -12.81
N MET A 525 11.00 25.23 -12.57
CA MET A 525 11.42 23.89 -13.02
C MET A 525 10.84 22.79 -12.14
N VAL A 526 10.34 23.16 -10.97
CA VAL A 526 9.88 22.23 -9.93
C VAL A 526 8.41 22.48 -9.65
N LYS A 527 7.59 21.44 -9.71
CA LYS A 527 6.21 21.49 -9.24
C LYS A 527 6.20 21.53 -7.72
N GLU A 528 5.46 22.47 -7.12
CA GLU A 528 5.42 22.69 -5.67
C GLU A 528 4.10 22.25 -5.02
N GLU A 529 3.13 21.88 -5.83
CA GLU A 529 1.78 21.58 -5.37
C GLU A 529 1.29 20.27 -5.96
N VAL A 530 0.75 19.41 -5.11
CA VAL A 530 0.00 18.22 -5.54
C VAL A 530 -1.37 18.66 -6.00
N THR A 531 -1.68 18.38 -7.27
CA THR A 531 -2.95 18.67 -7.90
C THR A 531 -3.75 17.40 -8.19
N GLU A 532 -4.89 17.52 -8.82
CA GLU A 532 -5.68 16.38 -9.30
C GLU A 532 -4.88 15.47 -10.25
N ASP A 533 -3.97 16.04 -11.03
CA ASP A 533 -3.19 15.30 -12.02
C ASP A 533 -2.20 14.32 -11.36
N GLU A 534 -1.51 14.72 -10.28
CA GLU A 534 -0.61 13.86 -9.54
C GLU A 534 -1.38 12.71 -8.86
N ILE A 535 -2.55 13.01 -8.29
CA ILE A 535 -3.43 11.97 -7.73
C ILE A 535 -3.89 11.00 -8.82
N ALA A 536 -4.33 11.52 -9.97
CA ALA A 536 -4.74 10.70 -11.12
C ALA A 536 -3.59 9.81 -11.62
N TYR A 537 -2.37 10.34 -11.66
CA TYR A 537 -1.17 9.59 -12.01
C TYR A 537 -0.91 8.40 -11.06
N VAL A 538 -0.98 8.64 -9.75
CA VAL A 538 -0.79 7.57 -8.77
C VAL A 538 -1.88 6.51 -8.91
N VAL A 539 -3.15 6.91 -9.06
CA VAL A 539 -4.25 5.97 -9.31
C VAL A 539 -4.00 5.16 -10.57
N SER A 540 -3.57 5.81 -11.66
CA SER A 540 -3.23 5.14 -12.92
C SER A 540 -2.13 4.09 -12.73
N ARG A 541 -1.10 4.43 -11.97
CA ARG A 541 0.01 3.51 -11.68
C ARG A 541 -0.41 2.31 -10.82
N TRP A 542 -1.28 2.51 -9.83
CA TRP A 542 -1.73 1.43 -8.95
C TRP A 542 -2.75 0.51 -9.62
N THR A 543 -3.64 1.07 -10.40
CA THR A 543 -4.75 0.33 -11.03
C THR A 543 -4.45 -0.14 -12.44
N GLY A 544 -3.43 0.42 -13.09
CA GLY A 544 -3.13 0.19 -14.50
C GLY A 544 -4.10 0.90 -15.45
N ILE A 545 -4.94 1.84 -14.94
CA ILE A 545 -5.93 2.57 -15.72
C ILE A 545 -5.33 3.93 -16.06
N PRO A 546 -5.32 4.37 -17.31
CA PRO A 546 -4.82 5.68 -17.71
C PRO A 546 -5.77 6.81 -17.26
N VAL A 547 -5.82 7.07 -15.94
CA VAL A 547 -6.67 8.11 -15.34
C VAL A 547 -6.23 9.52 -15.75
N GLU A 548 -4.96 9.72 -16.09
CA GLU A 548 -4.38 11.00 -16.52
C GLU A 548 -4.99 11.57 -17.79
N LYS A 549 -5.48 10.72 -18.67
CA LYS A 549 -6.04 11.13 -19.95
C LYS A 549 -7.53 11.46 -19.88
N LEU A 550 -8.15 11.38 -18.71
CA LEU A 550 -9.60 11.52 -18.52
C LEU A 550 -10.15 12.92 -18.81
N ASN A 551 -9.34 13.98 -18.87
CA ASN A 551 -9.87 15.34 -18.85
C ASN A 551 -10.11 16.01 -20.22
N LYS A 552 -9.39 15.70 -21.28
CA LYS A 552 -9.68 16.25 -22.62
C LYS A 552 -9.63 15.19 -23.73
N THR A 553 -8.58 14.37 -23.74
CA THR A 553 -8.32 13.37 -24.79
C THR A 553 -9.29 12.19 -24.74
N GLU A 554 -9.78 11.79 -23.54
CA GLU A 554 -10.75 10.69 -23.42
C GLU A 554 -12.16 11.12 -23.87
N ARG A 555 -12.53 12.34 -23.57
CA ARG A 555 -13.80 12.90 -24.09
C ARG A 555 -13.81 12.90 -25.60
N ASP A 556 -12.70 13.30 -26.21
CA ASP A 556 -12.54 13.29 -27.66
C ASP A 556 -12.47 11.86 -28.23
N LYS A 557 -11.80 10.93 -27.54
CA LYS A 557 -11.79 9.51 -27.89
C LYS A 557 -13.18 8.89 -27.81
N LEU A 558 -13.95 9.21 -26.77
CA LEU A 558 -15.32 8.69 -26.62
C LEU A 558 -16.27 9.27 -27.65
N LEU A 559 -16.15 10.56 -27.97
CA LEU A 559 -16.94 11.20 -29.01
C LEU A 559 -16.62 10.67 -30.42
N ASN A 560 -15.37 10.22 -30.64
CA ASN A 560 -14.93 9.64 -31.91
C ASN A 560 -14.79 8.10 -31.82
N LEU A 561 -15.45 7.46 -30.82
CA LEU A 561 -15.32 6.01 -30.56
C LEU A 561 -15.68 5.18 -31.81
N GLU A 562 -16.73 5.55 -32.51
CA GLU A 562 -17.17 4.90 -33.73
C GLU A 562 -16.11 4.92 -34.83
N ASP A 563 -15.52 6.08 -35.10
CA ASP A 563 -14.46 6.24 -36.09
C ASP A 563 -13.19 5.47 -35.72
N ILE A 564 -12.89 5.38 -34.41
CA ILE A 564 -11.73 4.64 -33.93
C ILE A 564 -11.96 3.13 -34.11
N LEU A 565 -13.15 2.64 -33.78
CA LEU A 565 -13.49 1.22 -33.95
C LEU A 565 -13.50 0.83 -35.44
N HIS A 566 -13.97 1.71 -36.34
CA HIS A 566 -13.98 1.47 -37.80
C HIS A 566 -12.58 1.37 -38.40
N LYS A 567 -11.55 1.95 -37.79
CA LYS A 567 -10.16 1.75 -38.25
C LYS A 567 -9.69 0.30 -38.13
N ARG A 568 -10.29 -0.47 -37.23
CA ARG A 568 -9.94 -1.86 -36.96
C ARG A 568 -11.01 -2.86 -37.38
N VAL A 569 -12.29 -2.51 -37.28
CA VAL A 569 -13.43 -3.36 -37.61
C VAL A 569 -14.06 -2.88 -38.89
N ILE A 570 -14.00 -3.64 -39.94
CA ILE A 570 -14.48 -3.31 -41.27
C ILE A 570 -15.90 -3.84 -41.46
N GLY A 571 -16.80 -3.01 -41.94
CA GLY A 571 -18.10 -3.38 -42.48
C GLY A 571 -19.18 -3.76 -41.47
N GLN A 572 -19.13 -3.36 -40.21
CA GLN A 572 -20.11 -3.64 -39.15
C GLN A 572 -20.73 -2.36 -38.57
N ASP A 573 -21.07 -1.39 -39.42
CA ASP A 573 -21.45 -0.02 -39.04
C ASP A 573 -22.52 0.00 -37.94
N ARG A 574 -23.61 -0.75 -38.13
CA ARG A 574 -24.71 -0.81 -37.16
C ARG A 574 -24.30 -1.43 -35.83
N ALA A 575 -23.41 -2.43 -35.84
CA ALA A 575 -22.92 -3.06 -34.63
C ALA A 575 -22.02 -2.11 -33.84
N ILE A 576 -21.17 -1.36 -34.51
CA ILE A 576 -20.27 -0.38 -33.92
C ILE A 576 -21.07 0.78 -33.34
N GLU A 577 -22.04 1.32 -34.08
CA GLU A 577 -22.93 2.40 -33.61
C GLU A 577 -23.63 2.02 -32.29
N VAL A 578 -24.28 0.84 -32.24
CA VAL A 578 -25.01 0.39 -31.06
C VAL A 578 -24.08 0.20 -29.84
N VAL A 579 -22.88 -0.33 -30.05
CA VAL A 579 -21.88 -0.50 -28.96
C VAL A 579 -21.36 0.84 -28.50
N SER A 580 -21.05 1.75 -29.42
CA SER A 580 -20.55 3.10 -29.11
C SER A 580 -21.57 3.91 -28.32
N ASP A 581 -22.83 3.88 -28.74
CA ASP A 581 -23.93 4.58 -28.06
C ASP A 581 -24.16 4.05 -26.63
N ALA A 582 -24.11 2.74 -26.44
CA ALA A 582 -24.27 2.15 -25.12
C ALA A 582 -23.13 2.55 -24.17
N VAL A 583 -21.88 2.56 -24.67
CA VAL A 583 -20.71 3.01 -23.91
C VAL A 583 -20.80 4.49 -23.57
N LEU A 584 -21.21 5.33 -24.55
CA LEU A 584 -21.41 6.77 -24.33
C LEU A 584 -22.47 7.05 -23.27
N ARG A 585 -23.63 6.37 -23.32
CA ARG A 585 -24.68 6.50 -22.28
C ARG A 585 -24.16 6.13 -20.88
N ALA A 586 -23.40 5.06 -20.77
CA ALA A 586 -22.83 4.63 -19.49
C ALA A 586 -21.81 5.64 -18.93
N ARG A 587 -20.91 6.13 -19.79
CA ARG A 587 -19.89 7.12 -19.41
C ARG A 587 -20.46 8.49 -19.11
N ALA A 588 -21.57 8.87 -19.73
CA ALA A 588 -22.32 10.10 -19.43
C ALA A 588 -23.07 10.03 -18.08
N GLY A 589 -23.02 8.89 -17.35
CA GLY A 589 -23.69 8.72 -16.06
C GLY A 589 -25.20 8.52 -16.16
N LEU A 590 -25.73 8.22 -17.35
CA LEU A 590 -27.15 7.98 -17.58
C LEU A 590 -27.58 6.53 -17.31
N LYS A 591 -26.64 5.67 -16.92
CA LYS A 591 -26.88 4.27 -16.55
C LYS A 591 -26.85 4.08 -15.04
N ASP A 592 -27.51 3.02 -14.55
CA ASP A 592 -27.44 2.60 -13.15
C ASP A 592 -25.99 2.30 -12.75
N ARG A 593 -25.53 2.99 -11.71
CA ARG A 593 -24.15 2.87 -11.18
C ARG A 593 -23.82 1.48 -10.60
N ASN A 594 -24.84 0.68 -10.34
CA ASN A 594 -24.67 -0.68 -9.82
C ASN A 594 -24.53 -1.75 -10.89
N LYS A 595 -24.58 -1.41 -12.17
CA LYS A 595 -24.46 -2.34 -13.30
C LYS A 595 -23.14 -2.20 -14.03
N PRO A 596 -22.68 -3.23 -14.77
CA PRO A 596 -21.54 -3.14 -15.67
C PRO A 596 -21.66 -1.97 -16.67
N ILE A 597 -20.54 -1.46 -17.20
CA ILE A 597 -20.53 -0.36 -18.20
C ILE A 597 -21.42 -0.71 -19.40
N GLY A 598 -21.35 -1.93 -19.89
CA GLY A 598 -22.18 -2.44 -20.97
C GLY A 598 -22.28 -3.95 -20.95
N SER A 599 -23.40 -4.47 -21.40
CA SER A 599 -23.61 -5.91 -21.58
C SER A 599 -24.24 -6.19 -22.96
N PHE A 600 -23.54 -7.01 -23.75
CA PHE A 600 -23.85 -7.21 -25.16
C PHE A 600 -23.93 -8.71 -25.51
N ILE A 601 -24.87 -9.07 -26.36
CA ILE A 601 -24.86 -10.37 -27.06
C ILE A 601 -24.56 -10.09 -28.52
N PHE A 602 -23.43 -10.60 -29.04
CA PHE A 602 -23.01 -10.50 -30.43
C PHE A 602 -23.42 -11.75 -31.18
N LEU A 603 -24.41 -11.62 -32.09
CA LEU A 603 -24.92 -12.70 -32.90
C LEU A 603 -24.40 -12.57 -34.33
N GLY A 604 -24.06 -13.67 -34.94
CA GLY A 604 -23.65 -13.69 -36.36
C GLY A 604 -22.76 -14.85 -36.74
N PRO A 605 -22.50 -15.03 -38.04
CA PRO A 605 -21.64 -16.09 -38.55
C PRO A 605 -20.21 -16.03 -37.96
N THR A 606 -19.48 -17.09 -38.17
CA THR A 606 -18.07 -17.14 -37.76
C THR A 606 -17.20 -16.24 -38.62
N GLY A 607 -16.27 -15.50 -38.04
CA GLY A 607 -15.26 -14.69 -38.76
C GLY A 607 -15.76 -13.34 -39.29
N VAL A 608 -16.91 -12.85 -38.82
CA VAL A 608 -17.48 -11.52 -39.20
C VAL A 608 -16.97 -10.35 -38.37
N GLY A 609 -16.13 -10.59 -37.35
CA GLY A 609 -15.54 -9.51 -36.59
C GLY A 609 -15.99 -9.42 -35.14
N LYS A 610 -16.83 -10.31 -34.58
CA LYS A 610 -17.33 -10.28 -33.18
C LYS A 610 -16.19 -10.14 -32.15
N THR A 611 -15.22 -11.05 -32.20
CA THR A 611 -14.06 -11.03 -31.29
C THR A 611 -13.13 -9.84 -31.57
N GLU A 612 -13.02 -9.40 -32.83
CA GLU A 612 -12.20 -8.24 -33.20
C GLU A 612 -12.80 -6.94 -32.65
N THR A 613 -14.14 -6.82 -32.67
CA THR A 613 -14.83 -5.69 -32.04
C THR A 613 -14.57 -5.65 -30.52
N ALA A 614 -14.60 -6.80 -29.84
CA ALA A 614 -14.27 -6.85 -28.42
C ALA A 614 -12.82 -6.41 -28.15
N LYS A 615 -11.86 -6.81 -28.98
CA LYS A 615 -10.46 -6.42 -28.90
C LYS A 615 -10.28 -4.91 -29.15
N ALA A 616 -10.88 -4.40 -30.23
CA ALA A 616 -10.83 -2.98 -30.56
C ALA A 616 -11.45 -2.12 -29.47
N LEU A 617 -12.57 -2.56 -28.90
CA LEU A 617 -13.23 -1.88 -27.77
C LEU A 617 -12.33 -1.89 -26.51
N THR A 618 -11.66 -3.00 -26.23
CA THR A 618 -10.75 -3.10 -25.10
C THR A 618 -9.58 -2.13 -25.23
N GLU A 619 -8.93 -2.12 -26.40
CA GLU A 619 -7.82 -1.22 -26.69
C GLU A 619 -8.24 0.26 -26.60
N THR A 620 -9.44 0.58 -27.10
CA THR A 620 -9.92 1.98 -27.08
C THR A 620 -10.33 2.44 -25.69
N LEU A 621 -11.01 1.59 -24.90
CA LEU A 621 -11.52 1.96 -23.57
C LEU A 621 -10.48 1.86 -22.46
N PHE A 622 -9.52 0.95 -22.61
CA PHE A 622 -8.55 0.59 -21.55
C PHE A 622 -7.11 0.65 -22.04
N ASP A 623 -6.85 1.27 -23.19
CA ASP A 623 -5.54 1.52 -23.83
C ASP A 623 -4.62 0.28 -23.99
N ASP A 624 -5.12 -0.93 -23.69
CA ASP A 624 -4.35 -2.18 -23.79
C ASP A 624 -5.27 -3.38 -24.09
N GLU A 625 -5.02 -4.07 -25.19
CA GLU A 625 -5.75 -5.29 -25.57
C GLU A 625 -5.61 -6.41 -24.52
N ARG A 626 -4.56 -6.40 -23.69
CA ARG A 626 -4.34 -7.36 -22.58
C ARG A 626 -5.40 -7.26 -21.48
N ASN A 627 -6.21 -6.20 -21.44
CA ASN A 627 -7.35 -6.06 -20.54
C ASN A 627 -8.61 -6.81 -21.06
N LEU A 628 -8.50 -7.58 -22.14
CA LEU A 628 -9.52 -8.53 -22.57
C LEU A 628 -9.41 -9.84 -21.78
N ILE A 629 -10.43 -10.14 -20.99
CA ILE A 629 -10.59 -11.44 -20.31
C ILE A 629 -11.46 -12.33 -21.21
N ARG A 630 -10.86 -13.31 -21.86
CA ARG A 630 -11.60 -14.23 -22.73
C ARG A 630 -11.87 -15.55 -22.02
N ILE A 631 -13.13 -15.98 -22.00
CA ILE A 631 -13.58 -17.24 -21.42
C ILE A 631 -14.38 -17.98 -22.49
N ASP A 632 -13.87 -19.15 -22.89
CA ASP A 632 -14.53 -20.01 -23.86
C ASP A 632 -15.57 -20.90 -23.18
N MET A 633 -16.84 -20.72 -23.51
CA MET A 633 -17.94 -21.41 -22.83
C MET A 633 -18.03 -22.89 -23.21
N SER A 634 -17.31 -23.34 -24.23
CA SER A 634 -17.18 -24.77 -24.55
C SER A 634 -16.46 -25.57 -23.46
N GLU A 635 -15.64 -24.89 -22.60
CA GLU A 635 -15.02 -25.50 -21.44
C GLU A 635 -15.96 -25.60 -20.21
N TYR A 636 -17.14 -24.96 -20.28
CA TYR A 636 -18.10 -24.85 -19.17
C TYR A 636 -19.47 -25.47 -19.48
N MET A 637 -19.45 -26.55 -20.26
CA MET A 637 -20.63 -27.31 -20.63
C MET A 637 -21.16 -28.21 -19.50
N GLU A 638 -20.30 -28.56 -18.54
CA GLU A 638 -20.64 -29.45 -17.44
C GLU A 638 -20.81 -28.69 -16.14
N LYS A 639 -21.70 -29.17 -15.25
CA LYS A 639 -22.01 -28.54 -13.98
C LYS A 639 -20.79 -28.30 -13.10
N HIS A 640 -19.85 -29.23 -13.05
CA HIS A 640 -18.66 -29.06 -12.24
C HIS A 640 -17.65 -28.06 -12.83
N SER A 641 -17.70 -27.82 -14.10
CA SER A 641 -16.85 -26.79 -14.69
C SER A 641 -17.29 -25.39 -14.28
N VAL A 642 -18.57 -25.18 -13.97
CA VAL A 642 -19.13 -23.89 -13.55
C VAL A 642 -18.50 -23.39 -12.23
N SER A 643 -18.17 -24.30 -11.31
CA SER A 643 -17.50 -23.93 -10.06
C SER A 643 -16.11 -23.33 -10.27
N ARG A 644 -15.45 -23.61 -11.39
CA ARG A 644 -14.17 -23.01 -11.75
C ARG A 644 -14.28 -21.51 -12.03
N LEU A 645 -15.45 -21.02 -12.42
CA LEU A 645 -15.65 -19.58 -12.64
C LEU A 645 -15.65 -18.77 -11.32
N VAL A 646 -16.25 -19.34 -10.26
CA VAL A 646 -16.48 -18.65 -8.98
C VAL A 646 -15.57 -19.17 -7.86
N GLY A 647 -14.93 -20.32 -8.08
CA GLY A 647 -14.08 -21.02 -7.12
C GLY A 647 -14.70 -22.31 -6.60
N SER A 648 -13.87 -23.21 -6.11
CA SER A 648 -14.31 -24.49 -5.53
C SER A 648 -14.93 -24.29 -4.15
N PRO A 649 -15.95 -25.05 -3.76
CA PRO A 649 -16.49 -25.03 -2.40
C PRO A 649 -15.46 -25.46 -1.35
N PRO A 650 -15.62 -25.09 -0.07
CA PRO A 650 -14.74 -25.50 1.01
C PRO A 650 -14.61 -27.04 1.07
N GLY A 651 -13.35 -27.52 1.16
CA GLY A 651 -13.05 -28.95 1.25
C GLY A 651 -12.81 -29.64 -0.10
N TYR A 652 -12.92 -28.95 -1.22
CA TYR A 652 -12.55 -29.49 -2.54
C TYR A 652 -11.18 -28.97 -3.01
N VAL A 653 -10.50 -29.75 -3.86
CA VAL A 653 -9.21 -29.38 -4.45
C VAL A 653 -9.37 -28.08 -5.26
N GLY A 654 -8.44 -27.12 -5.07
CA GLY A 654 -8.49 -25.80 -5.73
C GLY A 654 -9.29 -24.73 -4.98
N TYR A 655 -9.71 -24.96 -3.74
CA TYR A 655 -10.39 -23.94 -2.93
C TYR A 655 -9.54 -22.67 -2.74
N ASP A 656 -8.23 -22.82 -2.53
CA ASP A 656 -7.30 -21.70 -2.30
C ASP A 656 -6.95 -20.92 -3.58
N GLU A 657 -7.22 -21.48 -4.77
CA GLU A 657 -6.86 -20.85 -6.06
C GLU A 657 -7.85 -19.77 -6.50
N GLY A 658 -9.04 -19.70 -5.90
CA GLY A 658 -10.12 -18.80 -6.31
C GLY A 658 -10.78 -19.18 -7.64
N GLY A 659 -11.75 -18.40 -8.08
CA GLY A 659 -12.44 -18.63 -9.37
C GLY A 659 -11.74 -17.94 -10.54
N GLN A 660 -11.73 -18.57 -11.71
CA GLN A 660 -11.08 -18.02 -12.90
C GLN A 660 -11.65 -16.65 -13.31
N LEU A 661 -12.97 -16.52 -13.29
CA LEU A 661 -13.62 -15.25 -13.61
C LEU A 661 -13.41 -14.22 -12.48
N THR A 662 -13.67 -14.62 -11.23
CA THR A 662 -13.58 -13.70 -10.07
C THR A 662 -12.17 -13.22 -9.85
N GLU A 663 -11.14 -14.08 -9.94
CA GLU A 663 -9.75 -13.67 -9.79
C GLU A 663 -9.25 -12.83 -10.97
N ALA A 664 -9.66 -13.14 -12.20
CA ALA A 664 -9.30 -12.34 -13.37
C ALA A 664 -9.83 -10.91 -13.26
N VAL A 665 -11.11 -10.74 -12.85
CA VAL A 665 -11.72 -9.42 -12.68
C VAL A 665 -11.18 -8.71 -11.45
N ARG A 666 -10.92 -9.41 -10.36
CA ARG A 666 -10.28 -8.82 -9.16
C ARG A 666 -8.92 -8.21 -9.47
N ARG A 667 -8.13 -8.89 -10.34
CA ARG A 667 -6.81 -8.38 -10.78
C ARG A 667 -6.91 -7.29 -11.84
N LYS A 668 -7.99 -7.30 -12.65
CA LYS A 668 -8.24 -6.36 -13.73
C LYS A 668 -9.69 -5.86 -13.67
N PRO A 669 -10.03 -4.99 -12.71
CA PRO A 669 -11.41 -4.52 -12.52
C PRO A 669 -11.91 -3.68 -13.69
N TYR A 670 -11.01 -3.17 -14.52
CA TYR A 670 -11.30 -2.44 -15.75
C TYR A 670 -10.92 -3.32 -16.94
N SER A 671 -11.89 -4.07 -17.43
CA SER A 671 -11.65 -5.04 -18.48
C SER A 671 -12.90 -5.25 -19.35
N VAL A 672 -12.68 -5.75 -20.54
CA VAL A 672 -13.76 -6.36 -21.35
C VAL A 672 -13.76 -7.85 -21.07
N ILE A 673 -14.88 -8.38 -20.68
CA ILE A 673 -15.07 -9.83 -20.45
C ILE A 673 -15.79 -10.39 -21.66
N LEU A 674 -15.12 -11.26 -22.38
CA LEU A 674 -15.64 -11.94 -23.56
C LEU A 674 -15.98 -13.39 -23.23
N PHE A 675 -17.27 -13.69 -23.16
CA PHE A 675 -17.77 -15.06 -23.11
C PHE A 675 -18.01 -15.55 -24.54
N ASP A 676 -17.11 -16.41 -25.00
CA ASP A 676 -17.18 -16.92 -26.39
C ASP A 676 -18.08 -18.16 -26.46
N GLU A 677 -18.91 -18.27 -27.48
CA GLU A 677 -19.85 -19.38 -27.71
C GLU A 677 -20.81 -19.63 -26.53
N ILE A 678 -21.46 -18.56 -26.05
CA ILE A 678 -22.32 -18.57 -24.84
C ILE A 678 -23.45 -19.61 -24.89
N GLU A 679 -23.89 -19.99 -26.07
CA GLU A 679 -24.90 -21.05 -26.29
C GLU A 679 -24.47 -22.45 -25.84
N LYS A 680 -23.19 -22.66 -25.65
CA LYS A 680 -22.60 -23.94 -25.19
C LYS A 680 -22.55 -24.04 -23.66
N ALA A 681 -22.74 -22.91 -22.94
CA ALA A 681 -22.60 -22.87 -21.52
C ALA A 681 -23.67 -23.70 -20.77
N HIS A 682 -23.28 -24.31 -19.65
CA HIS A 682 -24.23 -24.96 -18.75
C HIS A 682 -25.24 -23.94 -18.19
N PRO A 683 -26.52 -24.32 -17.98
CA PRO A 683 -27.54 -23.41 -17.44
C PRO A 683 -27.19 -22.66 -16.17
N ASP A 684 -26.36 -23.24 -15.30
CA ASP A 684 -25.91 -22.58 -14.04
C ASP A 684 -24.99 -21.38 -14.30
N VAL A 685 -24.31 -21.28 -15.46
CA VAL A 685 -23.53 -20.11 -15.85
C VAL A 685 -24.42 -18.88 -15.97
N PHE A 686 -25.63 -19.04 -16.53
CA PHE A 686 -26.56 -17.94 -16.65
C PHE A 686 -27.04 -17.41 -15.30
N ASN A 687 -27.14 -18.26 -14.27
CA ASN A 687 -27.48 -17.83 -12.92
C ASN A 687 -26.39 -16.94 -12.31
N ILE A 688 -25.12 -17.24 -12.59
CA ILE A 688 -23.97 -16.40 -12.20
C ILE A 688 -24.02 -15.07 -12.96
N LEU A 689 -24.22 -15.12 -14.28
CA LEU A 689 -24.29 -13.93 -15.11
C LEU A 689 -25.45 -13.01 -14.73
N LEU A 690 -26.62 -13.56 -14.36
CA LEU A 690 -27.73 -12.78 -13.86
C LEU A 690 -27.34 -11.91 -12.65
N GLN A 691 -26.62 -12.45 -11.68
CA GLN A 691 -26.13 -11.70 -10.52
C GLN A 691 -25.17 -10.57 -10.95
N VAL A 692 -24.27 -10.85 -11.90
CA VAL A 692 -23.35 -9.85 -12.42
C VAL A 692 -24.07 -8.74 -13.18
N LEU A 693 -25.06 -9.09 -14.01
CA LEU A 693 -25.80 -8.14 -14.83
C LEU A 693 -26.76 -7.26 -14.01
N ASP A 694 -27.27 -7.77 -12.89
CA ASP A 694 -28.19 -7.02 -12.01
C ASP A 694 -27.49 -6.17 -10.97
N ASP A 695 -26.57 -6.78 -10.22
CA ASP A 695 -25.94 -6.18 -9.05
C ASP A 695 -24.53 -5.63 -9.34
N GLY A 696 -23.96 -5.93 -10.54
CA GLY A 696 -22.60 -5.55 -10.89
C GLY A 696 -21.54 -6.15 -9.95
N ARG A 697 -21.86 -7.24 -9.27
CA ARG A 697 -20.95 -7.90 -8.33
C ARG A 697 -21.18 -9.41 -8.31
N LEU A 698 -20.15 -10.13 -7.93
CA LEU A 698 -20.21 -11.57 -7.76
C LEU A 698 -19.45 -11.98 -6.50
N THR A 699 -20.05 -12.78 -5.63
CA THR A 699 -19.38 -13.31 -4.44
C THR A 699 -18.77 -14.65 -4.77
N ASP A 700 -17.46 -14.78 -4.55
CA ASP A 700 -16.75 -16.05 -4.74
C ASP A 700 -17.04 -17.05 -3.61
N ASN A 701 -16.62 -18.29 -3.78
CA ASN A 701 -16.82 -19.33 -2.78
C ASN A 701 -15.97 -19.15 -1.51
N GLN A 702 -15.07 -18.18 -1.48
CA GLN A 702 -14.33 -17.76 -0.29
C GLN A 702 -15.06 -16.65 0.48
N GLY A 703 -16.22 -16.19 -0.02
CA GLY A 703 -17.00 -15.10 0.57
C GLY A 703 -16.54 -13.71 0.16
N ARG A 704 -15.61 -13.56 -0.77
CA ARG A 704 -15.14 -12.27 -1.27
C ARG A 704 -16.07 -11.77 -2.36
N THR A 705 -16.47 -10.51 -2.26
CA THR A 705 -17.29 -9.87 -3.30
C THR A 705 -16.39 -9.18 -4.32
N VAL A 706 -16.52 -9.57 -5.57
CA VAL A 706 -15.79 -9.00 -6.70
C VAL A 706 -16.68 -8.03 -7.45
N ASP A 707 -16.18 -6.84 -7.75
CA ASP A 707 -16.90 -5.76 -8.43
C ASP A 707 -16.73 -5.85 -9.95
N PHE A 708 -17.84 -5.85 -10.67
CA PHE A 708 -17.94 -5.90 -12.13
C PHE A 708 -18.46 -4.58 -12.73
N LYS A 709 -18.71 -3.54 -11.92
CA LYS A 709 -19.33 -2.28 -12.38
C LYS A 709 -18.50 -1.55 -13.43
N ASN A 710 -17.20 -1.74 -13.40
CA ASN A 710 -16.25 -1.11 -14.33
C ASN A 710 -15.89 -2.03 -15.51
N THR A 711 -16.63 -3.12 -15.72
CA THR A 711 -16.38 -4.04 -16.83
C THR A 711 -17.38 -3.85 -17.97
N VAL A 712 -16.98 -4.24 -19.17
CA VAL A 712 -17.87 -4.42 -20.31
C VAL A 712 -18.03 -5.93 -20.56
N ILE A 713 -19.25 -6.43 -20.61
CA ILE A 713 -19.54 -7.84 -20.81
C ILE A 713 -19.99 -8.08 -22.25
N ILE A 714 -19.28 -8.92 -22.97
CA ILE A 714 -19.60 -9.31 -24.34
C ILE A 714 -19.76 -10.81 -24.38
N MET A 715 -20.88 -11.27 -24.89
CA MET A 715 -21.20 -12.68 -25.11
C MET A 715 -21.31 -12.92 -26.60
N THR A 716 -20.55 -13.83 -27.19
CA THR A 716 -20.67 -14.16 -28.63
C THR A 716 -21.48 -15.42 -28.83
N SER A 717 -22.25 -15.46 -29.87
CA SER A 717 -23.01 -16.64 -30.27
C SER A 717 -23.15 -16.77 -31.80
N ASN A 718 -23.32 -17.97 -32.24
CA ASN A 718 -23.58 -18.30 -33.64
C ASN A 718 -25.05 -18.72 -33.89
N ILE A 719 -25.92 -18.55 -32.91
CA ILE A 719 -27.37 -18.80 -33.03
C ILE A 719 -27.95 -17.95 -34.16
N GLY A 720 -28.80 -18.53 -34.98
CA GLY A 720 -29.46 -17.87 -36.09
C GLY A 720 -28.56 -17.45 -37.25
N SER A 721 -27.31 -17.91 -37.31
CA SER A 721 -26.34 -17.51 -38.34
C SER A 721 -26.80 -17.84 -39.76
N ASN A 722 -27.55 -18.91 -39.98
CA ASN A 722 -28.08 -19.30 -41.29
C ASN A 722 -29.09 -18.23 -41.79
N PHE A 723 -29.97 -17.75 -40.94
CA PHE A 723 -30.93 -16.70 -41.35
C PHE A 723 -30.23 -15.37 -41.68
N LEU A 724 -29.10 -15.07 -41.04
CA LEU A 724 -28.32 -13.92 -41.40
C LEU A 724 -27.57 -14.05 -42.73
N ILE A 725 -27.12 -15.25 -43.06
CA ILE A 725 -26.43 -15.52 -44.35
C ILE A 725 -27.40 -15.38 -45.51
N ASP A 726 -28.60 -15.93 -45.34
CA ASP A 726 -29.62 -15.98 -46.42
C ASP A 726 -30.48 -14.71 -46.45
N GLY A 727 -30.51 -13.91 -45.36
CA GLY A 727 -31.41 -12.79 -45.21
C GLY A 727 -30.77 -11.40 -45.42
N ILE A 728 -29.80 -11.28 -46.34
CA ILE A 728 -29.21 -9.99 -46.72
C ILE A 728 -30.04 -9.38 -47.86
N GLY A 729 -30.47 -8.13 -47.66
CA GLY A 729 -31.16 -7.33 -48.68
C GLY A 729 -30.24 -6.87 -49.79
N ALA A 730 -30.86 -6.33 -50.85
CA ALA A 730 -30.14 -5.75 -51.99
C ALA A 730 -29.26 -4.55 -51.62
N ASP A 731 -29.54 -3.95 -50.47
CA ASP A 731 -28.80 -2.82 -49.85
C ASP A 731 -27.61 -3.31 -48.97
N GLY A 732 -27.40 -4.62 -48.89
CA GLY A 732 -26.33 -5.20 -48.07
C GLY A 732 -26.63 -5.20 -46.57
N GLN A 733 -27.86 -4.88 -46.16
CA GLN A 733 -28.28 -4.88 -44.74
C GLN A 733 -29.10 -6.13 -44.40
N ILE A 734 -29.18 -6.44 -43.10
CA ILE A 734 -30.02 -7.55 -42.61
C ILE A 734 -31.47 -7.16 -42.75
N THR A 735 -32.27 -8.02 -43.43
CA THR A 735 -33.73 -7.80 -43.58
C THR A 735 -34.45 -7.96 -42.23
N GLU A 736 -35.58 -7.25 -42.06
CA GLU A 736 -36.37 -7.34 -40.84
C GLU A 736 -36.89 -8.76 -40.58
N ALA A 737 -37.24 -9.49 -41.64
CA ALA A 737 -37.64 -10.90 -41.54
C ALA A 737 -36.52 -11.79 -40.97
N ALA A 738 -35.28 -11.63 -41.45
CA ALA A 738 -34.15 -12.38 -40.92
C ALA A 738 -33.85 -12.00 -39.48
N ARG A 739 -34.00 -10.71 -39.14
CA ARG A 739 -33.87 -10.24 -37.78
C ARG A 739 -34.89 -10.88 -36.83
N GLU A 740 -36.14 -10.93 -37.21
CA GLU A 740 -37.20 -11.58 -36.41
C GLU A 740 -36.95 -13.08 -36.22
N GLU A 741 -36.49 -13.80 -37.25
CA GLU A 741 -36.14 -15.21 -37.14
C GLU A 741 -34.97 -15.44 -36.17
N VAL A 742 -33.90 -14.65 -36.27
CA VAL A 742 -32.75 -14.74 -35.35
C VAL A 742 -33.18 -14.44 -33.93
N MET A 743 -34.02 -13.42 -33.75
CA MET A 743 -34.55 -13.07 -32.39
C MET A 743 -35.49 -14.19 -31.87
N GLY A 744 -36.18 -14.89 -32.74
CA GLY A 744 -36.98 -16.07 -32.39
C GLY A 744 -36.12 -17.23 -31.88
N ASP A 745 -35.05 -17.55 -32.60
CA ASP A 745 -34.06 -18.55 -32.15
C ASP A 745 -33.40 -18.17 -30.85
N LEU A 746 -33.02 -16.91 -30.70
CA LEU A 746 -32.42 -16.42 -29.44
C LEU A 746 -33.36 -16.60 -28.26
N ARG A 747 -34.64 -16.26 -28.40
CA ARG A 747 -35.66 -16.44 -27.34
C ARG A 747 -35.93 -17.92 -27.03
N SER A 748 -35.72 -18.82 -28.00
CA SER A 748 -35.82 -20.25 -27.80
C SER A 748 -34.64 -20.85 -27.06
N ALA A 749 -33.44 -20.27 -27.25
CA ALA A 749 -32.19 -20.73 -26.64
C ALA A 749 -31.96 -20.20 -25.24
N PHE A 750 -32.41 -18.97 -24.93
CA PHE A 750 -32.15 -18.32 -23.66
C PHE A 750 -33.44 -17.98 -22.92
N ARG A 751 -33.36 -18.00 -21.58
CA ARG A 751 -34.51 -17.62 -20.73
C ARG A 751 -34.83 -16.13 -20.91
N PRO A 752 -36.13 -15.75 -20.92
CA PRO A 752 -36.53 -14.35 -21.04
C PRO A 752 -35.94 -13.44 -19.97
N GLU A 753 -35.81 -13.93 -18.74
CA GLU A 753 -35.21 -13.19 -17.63
C GLU A 753 -33.75 -12.80 -17.88
N PHE A 754 -32.99 -13.64 -18.58
CA PHE A 754 -31.59 -13.36 -18.96
C PHE A 754 -31.53 -12.33 -20.07
N LEU A 755 -32.32 -12.49 -21.12
CA LEU A 755 -32.32 -11.57 -22.26
C LEU A 755 -32.77 -10.15 -21.86
N ASN A 756 -33.67 -10.01 -20.89
CA ASN A 756 -34.12 -8.72 -20.37
C ASN A 756 -33.08 -7.98 -19.52
N ARG A 757 -31.98 -8.65 -19.13
CA ARG A 757 -30.89 -8.06 -18.35
C ARG A 757 -29.71 -7.60 -19.19
N VAL A 758 -29.64 -8.09 -20.41
CA VAL A 758 -28.63 -7.66 -21.39
C VAL A 758 -29.04 -6.31 -21.97
N ASP A 759 -28.10 -5.37 -22.03
CA ASP A 759 -28.40 -4.03 -22.52
C ASP A 759 -28.77 -4.02 -24.01
N GLU A 760 -27.97 -4.75 -24.84
CA GLU A 760 -28.19 -4.72 -26.30
C GLU A 760 -27.86 -6.09 -26.94
N VAL A 761 -28.66 -6.45 -27.93
CA VAL A 761 -28.40 -7.60 -28.82
C VAL A 761 -27.94 -7.04 -30.16
N VAL A 762 -26.71 -7.34 -30.51
CA VAL A 762 -26.00 -6.80 -31.67
C VAL A 762 -25.87 -7.84 -32.75
N LEU A 763 -26.45 -7.57 -33.92
CA LEU A 763 -26.42 -8.47 -35.09
C LEU A 763 -25.22 -8.09 -35.97
N PHE A 764 -24.33 -9.06 -36.21
CA PHE A 764 -23.21 -8.94 -37.15
C PHE A 764 -23.61 -9.53 -38.53
N LYS A 765 -23.55 -8.69 -39.56
CA LYS A 765 -23.86 -9.13 -40.92
C LYS A 765 -22.75 -9.98 -41.52
N PRO A 766 -23.04 -10.92 -42.43
CA PRO A 766 -22.01 -11.55 -43.24
C PRO A 766 -21.18 -10.51 -44.01
N LEU A 767 -19.86 -10.76 -44.09
CA LEU A 767 -18.95 -9.86 -44.78
C LEU A 767 -19.15 -9.94 -46.30
N GLN A 768 -19.21 -8.78 -46.94
CA GLN A 768 -19.29 -8.65 -48.40
C GLN A 768 -17.88 -8.70 -49.02
N ARG A 769 -17.83 -8.93 -50.33
CA ARG A 769 -16.58 -9.09 -51.05
C ARG A 769 -15.66 -7.86 -50.96
N ASP A 770 -16.23 -6.67 -51.00
CA ASP A 770 -15.46 -5.43 -50.91
C ASP A 770 -14.92 -5.24 -49.51
N GLU A 771 -15.68 -5.60 -48.46
CA GLU A 771 -15.25 -5.55 -47.08
C GLU A 771 -14.08 -6.53 -46.80
N VAL A 772 -14.15 -7.74 -47.38
CA VAL A 772 -13.04 -8.72 -47.27
C VAL A 772 -11.80 -8.23 -47.99
N TYR A 773 -11.94 -7.50 -49.09
CA TYR A 773 -10.82 -6.90 -49.81
C TYR A 773 -10.09 -5.88 -48.93
N ASP A 774 -10.81 -5.09 -48.17
CA ASP A 774 -10.18 -4.14 -47.22
C ASP A 774 -9.57 -4.86 -46.01
N ILE A 775 -10.16 -5.95 -45.52
CA ILE A 775 -9.58 -6.81 -44.47
C ILE A 775 -8.26 -7.44 -44.93
N ILE A 776 -8.15 -7.84 -46.21
CA ILE A 776 -6.88 -8.34 -46.79
C ILE A 776 -5.81 -7.25 -46.72
N LYS A 777 -6.10 -6.02 -47.13
CA LYS A 777 -5.17 -4.90 -47.04
C LYS A 777 -4.71 -4.63 -45.60
N GLN A 778 -5.65 -4.67 -44.64
CA GLN A 778 -5.34 -4.48 -43.23
C GLN A 778 -4.46 -5.62 -42.70
N SER A 779 -4.76 -6.86 -43.04
CA SER A 779 -3.95 -8.00 -42.63
C SER A 779 -2.52 -7.96 -43.21
N ILE A 780 -2.34 -7.43 -44.39
CA ILE A 780 -1.02 -7.21 -44.98
C ILE A 780 -0.27 -6.12 -44.26
N LYS A 781 -0.92 -5.03 -43.88
CA LYS A 781 -0.31 -3.99 -43.01
C LYS A 781 0.11 -4.55 -41.64
N GLU A 782 -0.66 -5.49 -41.06
CA GLU A 782 -0.24 -6.18 -39.84
C GLU A 782 1.06 -6.98 -40.03
N VAL A 783 1.23 -7.61 -41.21
CA VAL A 783 2.50 -8.30 -41.57
C VAL A 783 3.64 -7.29 -41.73
N GLU A 784 3.39 -6.19 -42.43
CA GLU A 784 4.39 -5.12 -42.62
C GLU A 784 4.85 -4.52 -41.25
N ARG A 785 3.92 -4.29 -40.31
CA ARG A 785 4.27 -3.82 -38.96
C ARG A 785 5.18 -4.79 -38.20
N LYS A 786 5.05 -6.12 -38.41
CA LYS A 786 5.95 -7.12 -37.81
C LYS A 786 7.39 -7.03 -38.38
N LEU A 787 7.55 -6.37 -39.50
CA LEU A 787 8.83 -6.19 -40.18
C LEU A 787 9.41 -4.77 -40.03
N GLU A 788 8.72 -3.92 -39.25
CA GLU A 788 9.08 -2.51 -39.03
C GLU A 788 10.48 -2.35 -38.41
N ASP A 789 10.87 -3.23 -37.50
CA ASP A 789 12.21 -3.25 -36.88
C ASP A 789 13.34 -3.46 -37.91
N ARG A 790 13.02 -4.00 -39.09
CA ARG A 790 13.95 -4.24 -40.21
C ARG A 790 13.79 -3.25 -41.35
N GLU A 791 12.90 -2.26 -41.19
CA GLU A 791 12.55 -1.26 -42.21
C GLU A 791 12.06 -1.86 -43.54
N ILE A 792 11.54 -3.08 -43.53
CA ILE A 792 11.04 -3.80 -44.74
C ILE A 792 9.61 -3.38 -45.05
N LYS A 793 9.38 -2.91 -46.27
CA LYS A 793 8.05 -2.51 -46.77
C LYS A 793 7.46 -3.58 -47.66
N ILE A 794 6.09 -3.67 -47.66
CA ILE A 794 5.37 -4.62 -48.51
C ILE A 794 4.45 -3.88 -49.50
N GLU A 795 4.75 -3.98 -50.78
CA GLU A 795 3.85 -3.48 -51.84
C GLU A 795 3.09 -4.67 -52.44
N VAL A 796 1.76 -4.57 -52.57
CA VAL A 796 0.92 -5.63 -53.11
C VAL A 796 0.18 -5.12 -54.33
N THR A 797 0.27 -5.89 -55.43
CA THR A 797 -0.47 -5.53 -56.65
C THR A 797 -1.99 -5.80 -56.50
N LYS A 798 -2.81 -5.08 -57.27
CA LYS A 798 -4.26 -5.36 -57.30
C LYS A 798 -4.57 -6.80 -57.70
N ALA A 799 -3.81 -7.36 -58.61
CA ALA A 799 -3.95 -8.74 -59.03
C ALA A 799 -3.72 -9.72 -57.86
N ALA A 800 -2.70 -9.48 -57.04
CA ALA A 800 -2.42 -10.29 -55.85
C ALA A 800 -3.54 -10.18 -54.78
N LEU A 801 -4.09 -8.97 -54.56
CA LEU A 801 -5.23 -8.79 -53.64
C LEU A 801 -6.47 -9.55 -54.11
N GLU A 802 -6.81 -9.48 -55.44
CA GLU A 802 -7.93 -10.22 -56.00
C GLU A 802 -7.70 -11.74 -55.98
N PHE A 803 -6.47 -12.18 -56.18
CA PHE A 803 -6.11 -13.58 -56.08
C PHE A 803 -6.30 -14.10 -54.65
N ILE A 804 -5.83 -13.39 -53.65
CA ILE A 804 -6.01 -13.73 -52.21
C ILE A 804 -7.50 -13.75 -51.88
N LEU A 805 -8.27 -12.74 -52.32
CA LEU A 805 -9.73 -12.68 -52.14
C LEU A 805 -10.42 -13.95 -52.74
N ASN A 806 -10.14 -14.28 -53.98
CA ASN A 806 -10.76 -15.43 -54.64
C ASN A 806 -10.38 -16.78 -54.01
N ALA A 807 -9.14 -16.89 -53.50
CA ALA A 807 -8.66 -18.10 -52.84
C ALA A 807 -9.14 -18.28 -51.41
N SER A 808 -9.57 -17.18 -50.75
CA SER A 808 -9.86 -17.20 -49.28
C SER A 808 -11.28 -16.76 -48.94
N PHE A 809 -12.03 -16.16 -49.86
CA PHE A 809 -13.39 -15.69 -49.55
C PHE A 809 -14.39 -16.82 -49.43
N SER A 810 -15.13 -16.84 -48.35
CA SER A 810 -16.30 -17.68 -48.11
C SER A 810 -17.35 -16.95 -47.28
N PRO A 811 -18.56 -16.77 -47.74
CA PRO A 811 -19.64 -16.14 -46.98
C PRO A 811 -19.94 -16.80 -45.64
N GLN A 812 -19.70 -18.11 -45.52
CA GLN A 812 -19.97 -18.90 -44.31
C GLN A 812 -18.90 -18.74 -43.25
N TYR A 813 -17.63 -18.51 -43.65
CA TYR A 813 -16.48 -18.47 -42.75
C TYR A 813 -15.88 -17.07 -42.59
N GLY A 814 -16.43 -16.08 -43.30
CA GLY A 814 -16.03 -14.66 -43.20
C GLY A 814 -14.54 -14.42 -43.48
N ALA A 815 -13.87 -13.63 -42.64
CA ALA A 815 -12.45 -13.28 -42.79
C ALA A 815 -11.46 -14.32 -42.19
N ARG A 816 -11.94 -15.39 -41.54
CA ARG A 816 -11.05 -16.39 -40.91
C ARG A 816 -10.13 -17.11 -41.89
N PRO A 817 -10.64 -17.54 -43.10
CA PRO A 817 -9.78 -18.13 -44.13
C PRO A 817 -8.74 -17.16 -44.67
N VAL A 818 -9.04 -15.85 -44.74
CA VAL A 818 -8.12 -14.81 -45.23
C VAL A 818 -6.86 -14.76 -44.36
N LYS A 819 -7.01 -14.58 -43.04
CA LYS A 819 -5.87 -14.53 -42.11
C LYS A 819 -5.03 -15.82 -42.18
N ARG A 820 -5.66 -16.97 -42.31
CA ARG A 820 -4.97 -18.26 -42.47
C ARG A 820 -4.20 -18.32 -43.78
N TYR A 821 -4.79 -17.88 -44.88
CA TYR A 821 -4.16 -17.87 -46.19
C TYR A 821 -2.95 -16.95 -46.25
N ILE A 822 -3.06 -15.72 -45.70
CA ILE A 822 -1.95 -14.76 -45.62
C ILE A 822 -0.81 -15.37 -44.79
N GLY A 823 -1.09 -15.89 -43.59
CA GLY A 823 -0.07 -16.53 -42.76
C GLY A 823 0.63 -17.72 -43.44
N HIS A 824 -0.13 -18.59 -44.10
CA HIS A 824 0.44 -19.78 -44.72
C HIS A 824 1.17 -19.50 -46.06
N SER A 825 0.62 -18.62 -46.89
CA SER A 825 1.14 -18.35 -48.23
C SER A 825 2.08 -17.15 -48.27
N LEU A 826 1.72 -16.02 -47.69
CA LEU A 826 2.52 -14.81 -47.78
C LEU A 826 3.62 -14.74 -46.69
N GLU A 827 3.27 -14.83 -45.39
CA GLU A 827 4.25 -14.78 -44.31
C GLU A 827 5.31 -15.88 -44.42
N THR A 828 4.90 -17.11 -44.79
CA THR A 828 5.84 -18.22 -44.99
C THR A 828 6.82 -17.96 -46.15
N LYS A 829 6.37 -17.37 -47.28
CA LYS A 829 7.25 -17.01 -48.39
C LYS A 829 8.23 -15.89 -48.00
N ILE A 830 7.73 -14.85 -47.36
CA ILE A 830 8.57 -13.74 -46.86
C ILE A 830 9.62 -14.25 -45.85
N SER A 831 9.21 -15.08 -44.88
CA SER A 831 10.11 -15.67 -43.91
C SER A 831 11.23 -16.47 -44.52
N LYS A 832 10.90 -17.29 -45.58
CA LYS A 832 11.92 -18.08 -46.32
C LYS A 832 12.91 -17.17 -47.04
N MET A 833 12.46 -16.06 -47.62
CA MET A 833 13.35 -15.11 -48.31
C MET A 833 14.27 -14.41 -47.33
N ILE A 834 13.76 -13.98 -46.16
CA ILE A 834 14.56 -13.36 -45.08
C ILE A 834 15.64 -14.35 -44.58
N ILE A 835 15.27 -15.61 -44.31
CA ILE A 835 16.21 -16.62 -43.81
C ILE A 835 17.28 -16.99 -44.86
N ARG A 836 16.94 -16.92 -46.14
CA ARG A 836 17.90 -17.17 -47.25
C ARG A 836 18.84 -15.97 -47.46
N GLY A 837 18.54 -14.80 -46.92
CA GLY A 837 19.28 -13.60 -47.22
C GLY A 837 18.90 -12.93 -48.55
N ASP A 838 17.77 -13.34 -49.15
CA ASP A 838 17.26 -12.77 -50.41
C ASP A 838 16.61 -11.39 -50.16
N VAL A 839 16.29 -11.05 -48.92
CA VAL A 839 15.73 -9.74 -48.44
C VAL A 839 16.60 -9.22 -47.34
N MET A 840 17.05 -7.99 -47.50
CA MET A 840 17.86 -7.23 -46.50
C MET A 840 17.01 -6.18 -45.81
N ASP A 841 17.55 -5.65 -44.70
CA ASP A 841 16.92 -4.57 -43.99
C ASP A 841 16.85 -3.29 -44.85
N GLY A 842 15.67 -2.65 -44.91
CA GLY A 842 15.39 -1.52 -45.79
C GLY A 842 14.80 -1.85 -47.16
N ASP A 843 14.72 -3.13 -47.54
CA ASP A 843 14.20 -3.56 -48.82
C ASP A 843 12.67 -3.40 -48.93
N THR A 844 12.18 -3.27 -50.16
CA THR A 844 10.74 -3.30 -50.48
C THR A 844 10.37 -4.59 -51.15
N ILE A 845 9.45 -5.36 -50.56
CA ILE A 845 8.95 -6.59 -51.08
C ILE A 845 7.74 -6.33 -51.98
N LEU A 846 7.80 -6.76 -53.23
CA LEU A 846 6.67 -6.76 -54.17
C LEU A 846 5.96 -8.10 -54.16
N VAL A 847 4.65 -8.09 -53.88
CA VAL A 847 3.77 -9.26 -53.94
C VAL A 847 2.90 -9.18 -55.19
N ASP A 848 3.04 -10.16 -56.08
CA ASP A 848 2.30 -10.25 -57.33
C ASP A 848 1.80 -11.68 -57.57
N VAL A 849 1.12 -11.93 -58.70
CA VAL A 849 0.65 -13.25 -59.11
C VAL A 849 1.49 -13.75 -60.25
N TYR A 850 1.96 -15.00 -60.18
CA TYR A 850 2.66 -15.66 -61.26
C TYR A 850 2.28 -17.14 -61.28
N ALA A 851 1.83 -17.63 -62.48
CA ALA A 851 1.47 -19.05 -62.70
C ALA A 851 0.50 -19.61 -61.62
N ASP A 852 -0.57 -18.87 -61.34
CA ASP A 852 -1.65 -19.20 -60.35
C ASP A 852 -1.14 -19.37 -58.89
N ASP A 853 -0.04 -18.70 -58.51
CA ASP A 853 0.42 -18.64 -57.15
C ASP A 853 0.94 -17.23 -56.82
N LEU A 854 1.02 -16.88 -55.51
CA LEU A 854 1.61 -15.62 -55.06
C LEU A 854 3.12 -15.61 -55.31
N SER A 855 3.59 -14.66 -56.07
CA SER A 855 5.01 -14.40 -56.30
C SER A 855 5.48 -13.26 -55.40
N VAL A 856 6.55 -13.53 -54.64
CA VAL A 856 7.15 -12.56 -53.71
C VAL A 856 8.57 -12.28 -54.21
N LYS A 857 8.92 -11.01 -54.47
CA LYS A 857 10.21 -10.58 -55.00
C LYS A 857 10.64 -9.29 -54.30
N VAL A 858 11.95 -9.05 -54.22
CA VAL A 858 12.50 -7.74 -53.84
C VAL A 858 12.30 -6.81 -55.06
N LYS A 859 11.84 -5.56 -54.81
CA LYS A 859 11.57 -4.54 -55.83
C LYS A 859 12.87 -3.96 -56.40
#